data_7548f188f2696990cdb0fbc144e4b1dc
#
_entry.id   7548f188f2696990cdb0fbc144e4b1dc
#
_cell.length_a   1.000
_cell.length_b   1.000
_cell.length_c   1.000
_cell.angle_alpha   90.00
_cell.angle_beta   90.00
_cell.angle_gamma   90.00
#
_symmetry.space_group_name_H-M   'P 1'
#
loop_
_entity.id
_entity.type
_entity.pdbx_description
1 polymer ?
#
loop_
_entity_poly.entity_id
_entity_poly.type
_entity_poly.pdbx_seq_one_letter_code
_entity_poly.pdbx_strand_id
1 'polypeptide(L)'
;LIVCNDGFKKMEVIDDGKALRCECGVIGSDANDLLKPYNRKIGPDPATLATALVGGILNNNSSGMCCGTAQNSYKTIRSIRVVLLDGSILDTSDKKSIDQFLKEKPQMVEDILQLRKEILADEELTHLIHHKYKIKNTTGYGLNSLVDFEDIIDIINHLFIGSEGTLGFVSEIVYNTVEDVPHKGCGLMFFSTLNDASLAVVALANMGREKVVAAEMMDYQSLKAVQTLDNVPDFVREVPEGTSAILFQTESYSKETVDENLAFIKEQLKDIPTAIPSLYSQDPKEYDSWWAIRKGILPIVGGQRRKGTTVITEDVCFQIEDFTKGIEMLTELFHKYDFVDGGVIFGHALSGNVHFNITPDFNDPKDTKNFGDLVKEMSERVSGFGGSLKAEHGTGRMVAPFVEMEWGKKAYELNRRIKAIFDPERILNPDVIITDDPDVYKKNLKAQCVIDDAFTICMECGFCEKHCPSRNLTLTPRQRIALLRETKRLENEGNFTLASELRKGYEYFGVDTCAACSMCKGLCPLSIDTAQIALSMRRIDPPAPELAKKIYDNFSTTLQMCRAGVSLEGIAGSIITQKAISKITEGLHGVTGVTPYVPKTTPKANRYKLKNRIKPTNFEKVVYFSTCANRAFKPNQGYDDDRSLQQVVESLCNKAHIDIIYPKHIENLCCGLSFENYDDVHERAVKDLHDALMKASQNGKYPIVIDHSACFNHAFKHMPDLEINDISEFLCKYV
;
A
#
# COMPACT_ATOMS: atom_id res chain seq x y z
N LEU A 1 0.46 25.82 -0.80
CA LEU A 1 1.75 25.14 -0.67
C LEU A 1 1.53 23.69 -0.23
N ILE A 2 2.15 22.75 -0.92
CA ILE A 2 2.16 21.33 -0.56
C ILE A 2 3.59 20.98 -0.11
N VAL A 3 3.72 20.32 1.03
CA VAL A 3 5.00 19.85 1.55
C VAL A 3 5.16 18.37 1.21
N CYS A 4 6.23 18.01 0.47
CA CYS A 4 6.54 16.63 0.14
C CYS A 4 7.47 16.02 1.19
N ASN A 5 7.10 14.86 1.74
CA ASN A 5 7.83 14.19 2.83
C ASN A 5 8.87 13.18 2.34
N ASP A 6 9.16 13.11 1.04
CA ASP A 6 10.01 12.07 0.45
C ASP A 6 11.46 12.08 0.96
N GLY A 7 11.93 13.21 1.48
CA GLY A 7 13.26 13.36 2.11
C GLY A 7 13.33 12.94 3.57
N PHE A 8 12.21 12.77 4.26
CA PHE A 8 12.12 12.52 5.71
C PHE A 8 12.00 11.03 6.02
N LYS A 9 13.09 10.26 5.89
CA LYS A 9 13.06 8.78 6.00
C LYS A 9 14.02 8.18 7.00
N LYS A 10 14.66 9.01 7.86
CA LYS A 10 15.59 8.50 8.86
C LYS A 10 14.84 7.77 9.97
N MET A 11 15.45 6.71 10.45
CA MET A 11 14.98 5.90 11.58
C MET A 11 16.16 5.56 12.50
N GLU A 12 15.90 5.54 13.81
CA GLU A 12 16.86 5.17 14.84
C GLU A 12 16.15 4.41 15.95
N VAL A 13 16.61 3.20 16.24
CA VAL A 13 16.16 2.42 17.39
C VAL A 13 16.85 2.92 18.64
N ILE A 14 16.09 3.20 19.70
CA ILE A 14 16.58 3.75 20.96
C ILE A 14 16.20 2.79 22.10
N ASP A 15 17.00 2.79 23.17
CA ASP A 15 16.73 2.06 24.40
C ASP A 15 16.48 0.55 24.16
N ASP A 16 17.35 -0.11 23.38
CA ASP A 16 17.27 -1.55 23.07
C ASP A 16 15.89 -1.96 22.49
N GLY A 17 15.36 -1.15 21.58
CA GLY A 17 14.08 -1.40 20.93
C GLY A 17 12.87 -0.82 21.66
N LYS A 18 13.00 -0.31 22.88
CA LYS A 18 11.87 0.25 23.66
C LYS A 18 11.35 1.56 23.12
N ALA A 19 12.12 2.25 22.29
CA ALA A 19 11.68 3.43 21.57
C ALA A 19 12.23 3.44 20.13
N LEU A 20 11.50 4.11 19.24
CA LEU A 20 11.87 4.35 17.86
C LEU A 20 11.74 5.84 17.56
N ARG A 21 12.85 6.45 17.12
CA ARG A 21 12.85 7.78 16.51
C ARG A 21 12.68 7.60 15.00
N CYS A 22 11.76 8.32 14.39
CA CYS A 22 11.56 8.29 12.96
C CYS A 22 11.09 9.64 12.41
N GLU A 23 11.56 9.98 11.22
CA GLU A 23 11.07 11.14 10.49
C GLU A 23 9.68 10.86 9.90
N CYS A 24 8.89 11.91 9.67
CA CYS A 24 7.47 11.81 9.31
C CYS A 24 7.17 11.09 7.98
N GLY A 25 8.13 11.01 7.06
CA GLY A 25 8.01 10.30 5.77
C GLY A 25 8.34 8.82 5.80
N VAL A 26 8.61 8.25 6.97
CA VAL A 26 8.82 6.80 7.16
C VAL A 26 7.50 6.07 7.00
N ILE A 27 7.50 4.93 6.30
CA ILE A 27 6.33 4.04 6.19
C ILE A 27 6.24 3.19 7.45
N GLY A 28 5.03 3.03 8.01
CA GLY A 28 4.81 2.32 9.26
C GLY A 28 5.32 0.86 9.24
N SER A 29 5.17 0.14 8.12
CA SER A 29 5.74 -1.21 7.99
C SER A 29 7.26 -1.24 8.00
N ASP A 30 7.93 -0.22 7.44
CA ASP A 30 9.39 -0.15 7.44
C ASP A 30 9.92 0.11 8.87
N ALA A 31 9.17 0.88 9.66
CA ALA A 31 9.43 1.07 11.08
C ALA A 31 9.34 -0.26 11.85
N ASN A 32 8.30 -1.05 11.60
CA ASN A 32 8.14 -2.38 12.23
C ASN A 32 9.20 -3.39 11.76
N ASP A 33 9.60 -3.36 10.48
CA ASP A 33 10.67 -4.22 9.98
C ASP A 33 12.00 -3.96 10.72
N LEU A 34 12.29 -2.69 11.05
CA LEU A 34 13.47 -2.31 11.84
C LEU A 34 13.38 -2.79 13.31
N LEU A 35 12.17 -2.88 13.87
CA LEU A 35 11.92 -3.29 15.27
C LEU A 35 11.83 -4.82 15.45
N LYS A 36 11.63 -5.61 14.39
CA LYS A 36 11.53 -7.09 14.46
C LYS A 36 12.65 -7.78 15.25
N PRO A 37 13.94 -7.41 15.11
CA PRO A 37 15.02 -8.05 15.88
C PRO A 37 14.89 -7.87 17.40
N TYR A 38 14.07 -6.91 17.84
CA TYR A 38 13.81 -6.61 19.25
C TYR A 38 12.50 -7.23 19.73
N ASN A 39 11.76 -7.98 18.88
CA ASN A 39 10.40 -8.47 19.13
C ASN A 39 9.44 -7.34 19.54
N ARG A 40 9.56 -6.20 18.84
CA ARG A 40 8.76 -5.00 19.10
C ARG A 40 8.21 -4.40 17.83
N LYS A 41 7.19 -3.55 17.97
CA LYS A 41 6.54 -2.81 16.90
C LYS A 41 6.09 -1.43 17.40
N ILE A 42 5.74 -0.52 16.49
CA ILE A 42 5.02 0.71 16.87
C ILE A 42 3.60 0.34 17.32
N GLY A 43 3.04 1.12 18.23
CA GLY A 43 1.72 0.84 18.79
C GLY A 43 0.58 0.91 17.76
N PRO A 44 0.43 2.01 17.01
CA PRO A 44 -0.63 2.15 16.02
C PRO A 44 -0.47 1.14 14.87
N ASP A 45 -1.56 0.43 14.50
CA ASP A 45 -1.58 -0.62 13.49
C ASP A 45 -2.70 -0.46 12.44
N PRO A 46 -2.80 0.73 11.77
CA PRO A 46 -3.83 0.93 10.77
C PRO A 46 -3.73 -0.11 9.63
N ALA A 47 -4.86 -0.48 9.03
CA ALA A 47 -4.90 -1.46 7.94
C ALA A 47 -3.98 -1.07 6.76
N THR A 48 -3.72 0.22 6.59
CA THR A 48 -2.83 0.80 5.58
C THR A 48 -1.36 0.91 6.01
N LEU A 49 -0.93 0.28 7.10
CA LEU A 49 0.43 0.39 7.67
C LEU A 49 1.54 0.17 6.63
N ALA A 50 1.29 -0.66 5.62
CA ALA A 50 2.23 -0.94 4.53
C ALA A 50 2.47 0.25 3.57
N THR A 51 1.64 1.30 3.64
CA THR A 51 1.70 2.48 2.77
C THR A 51 1.57 3.80 3.52
N ALA A 52 1.03 3.77 4.74
CA ALA A 52 0.83 4.95 5.57
C ALA A 52 2.16 5.47 6.13
N LEU A 53 2.35 6.78 6.04
CA LEU A 53 3.50 7.45 6.64
C LEU A 53 3.27 7.66 8.13
N VAL A 54 4.32 7.52 8.93
CA VAL A 54 4.26 7.70 10.39
C VAL A 54 3.75 9.10 10.77
N GLY A 55 4.11 10.13 10.01
CA GLY A 55 3.58 11.48 10.18
C GLY A 55 2.06 11.56 9.98
N GLY A 56 1.52 10.83 8.98
CA GLY A 56 0.08 10.72 8.76
C GLY A 56 -0.62 9.94 9.86
N ILE A 57 -0.03 8.83 10.32
CA ILE A 57 -0.54 8.02 11.44
C ILE A 57 -0.68 8.87 12.70
N LEU A 58 0.32 9.69 13.04
CA LEU A 58 0.26 10.60 14.18
C LEU A 58 -0.78 11.69 13.99
N ASN A 59 -0.75 12.38 12.84
CA ASN A 59 -1.62 13.53 12.59
C ASN A 59 -3.12 13.16 12.49
N ASN A 60 -3.46 11.90 12.21
CA ASN A 60 -4.84 11.40 12.29
C ASN A 60 -5.14 10.71 13.62
N ASN A 61 -4.15 10.44 14.46
CA ASN A 61 -4.27 9.51 15.59
C ASN A 61 -4.83 8.16 15.14
N SER A 62 -4.38 7.70 13.97
CA SER A 62 -4.84 6.43 13.40
C SER A 62 -4.55 5.31 14.37
N SER A 63 -5.54 4.49 14.65
CA SER A 63 -5.36 3.33 15.51
C SER A 63 -5.21 2.06 14.69
N GLY A 64 -6.24 1.25 14.54
CA GLY A 64 -6.21 0.02 13.80
C GLY A 64 -6.92 -1.11 14.52
N MET A 65 -6.61 -2.35 14.08
CA MET A 65 -7.37 -3.54 14.48
C MET A 65 -7.04 -4.01 15.90
N CYS A 66 -5.76 -3.99 16.29
CA CYS A 66 -5.30 -4.52 17.57
C CYS A 66 -4.95 -3.43 18.58
N CYS A 67 -4.48 -2.26 18.17
CA CYS A 67 -4.04 -1.24 19.11
C CYS A 67 -5.19 -0.59 19.90
N GLY A 68 -6.36 -0.45 19.31
CA GLY A 68 -7.52 0.22 19.92
C GLY A 68 -7.16 1.60 20.46
N THR A 69 -7.71 1.98 21.62
CA THR A 69 -7.35 3.20 22.34
C THR A 69 -6.15 3.00 23.28
N ALA A 70 -5.69 1.76 23.48
CA ALA A 70 -4.65 1.41 24.45
C ALA A 70 -3.22 1.62 23.93
N GLN A 71 -3.00 1.52 22.62
CA GLN A 71 -1.67 1.55 22.00
C GLN A 71 -1.61 2.49 20.78
N ASN A 72 -2.57 3.40 20.61
CA ASN A 72 -2.55 4.40 19.54
C ASN A 72 -1.43 5.45 19.73
N SER A 73 -1.31 6.39 18.81
CA SER A 73 -0.29 7.44 18.89
C SER A 73 -0.38 8.23 20.21
N TYR A 74 -1.59 8.50 20.71
CA TYR A 74 -1.81 9.24 21.95
C TYR A 74 -1.22 8.53 23.19
N LYS A 75 -1.23 7.20 23.24
CA LYS A 75 -0.70 6.41 24.36
C LYS A 75 0.76 6.03 24.20
N THR A 76 1.32 6.12 22.99
CA THR A 76 2.68 5.64 22.71
C THR A 76 3.66 6.73 22.32
N ILE A 77 3.21 7.98 22.11
CA ILE A 77 4.10 9.10 21.85
C ILE A 77 5.07 9.34 23.03
N ARG A 78 6.33 9.61 22.71
CA ARG A 78 7.37 10.02 23.67
C ARG A 78 7.75 11.48 23.47
N SER A 79 7.97 11.88 22.21
CA SER A 79 8.33 13.26 21.85
C SER A 79 8.08 13.50 20.36
N ILE A 80 8.01 14.77 19.98
CA ILE A 80 7.90 15.23 18.60
C ILE A 80 8.85 16.38 18.31
N ARG A 81 9.16 16.53 17.04
CA ARG A 81 9.82 17.74 16.54
C ARG A 81 8.91 18.43 15.54
N VAL A 82 8.54 19.65 15.86
CA VAL A 82 7.58 20.43 15.05
C VAL A 82 8.18 21.74 14.57
N VAL A 83 7.72 22.16 13.38
CA VAL A 83 7.95 23.49 12.82
C VAL A 83 6.63 24.25 12.91
N LEU A 84 6.60 25.36 13.65
CA LEU A 84 5.44 26.22 13.81
C LEU A 84 5.27 27.15 12.62
N LEU A 85 4.12 27.84 12.56
CA LEU A 85 3.76 28.73 11.44
C LEU A 85 4.80 29.83 11.16
N ASP A 86 5.43 30.36 12.19
CA ASP A 86 6.46 31.41 12.09
C ASP A 86 7.87 30.88 11.77
N GLY A 87 8.01 29.56 11.56
CA GLY A 87 9.27 28.88 11.27
C GLY A 87 10.08 28.50 12.51
N SER A 88 9.62 28.82 13.72
CA SER A 88 10.28 28.35 14.95
C SER A 88 10.15 26.82 15.09
N ILE A 89 11.17 26.20 15.67
CA ILE A 89 11.24 24.74 15.83
C ILE A 89 11.17 24.41 17.33
N LEU A 90 10.29 23.48 17.67
CA LEU A 90 10.24 22.86 18.99
C LEU A 90 10.58 21.37 18.85
N ASP A 91 11.66 20.93 19.47
CA ASP A 91 12.03 19.52 19.68
C ASP A 91 11.77 19.18 21.13
N THR A 92 10.73 18.43 21.40
CA THR A 92 10.31 18.08 22.75
C THR A 92 11.16 16.96 23.39
N SER A 93 12.13 16.43 22.65
CA SER A 93 13.16 15.54 23.19
C SER A 93 14.44 16.28 23.65
N ASP A 94 14.62 17.55 23.26
CA ASP A 94 15.79 18.37 23.58
C ASP A 94 15.46 19.47 24.57
N LYS A 95 16.02 19.37 25.78
CA LYS A 95 15.81 20.36 26.85
C LYS A 95 16.19 21.78 26.42
N LYS A 96 17.22 21.96 25.60
CA LYS A 96 17.60 23.32 25.11
C LYS A 96 16.54 23.90 24.20
N SER A 97 15.97 23.09 23.32
CA SER A 97 14.86 23.49 22.45
C SER A 97 13.62 23.86 23.27
N ILE A 98 13.31 23.07 24.30
CA ILE A 98 12.21 23.36 25.24
C ILE A 98 12.44 24.68 25.95
N ASP A 99 13.61 24.88 26.59
CA ASP A 99 13.93 26.10 27.34
C ASP A 99 13.87 27.34 26.44
N GLN A 100 14.33 27.20 25.19
CA GLN A 100 14.23 28.28 24.19
C GLN A 100 12.78 28.57 23.82
N PHE A 101 11.97 27.55 23.53
CA PHE A 101 10.55 27.71 23.20
C PHE A 101 9.78 28.39 24.31
N LEU A 102 9.95 27.96 25.57
CA LEU A 102 9.27 28.56 26.72
C LEU A 102 9.64 30.05 26.89
N LYS A 103 10.88 30.44 26.55
CA LYS A 103 11.34 31.81 26.61
C LYS A 103 10.79 32.66 25.45
N GLU A 104 10.71 32.11 24.25
CA GLU A 104 10.34 32.84 23.03
C GLU A 104 8.82 32.87 22.79
N LYS A 105 8.06 31.94 23.36
CA LYS A 105 6.61 31.80 23.17
C LYS A 105 5.80 31.84 24.46
N PRO A 106 6.09 32.78 25.40
CA PRO A 106 5.42 32.82 26.71
C PRO A 106 3.90 32.98 26.59
N GLN A 107 3.44 33.78 25.63
CA GLN A 107 1.99 34.02 25.44
C GLN A 107 1.28 32.73 24.97
N MET A 108 1.85 31.99 24.03
CA MET A 108 1.30 30.71 23.56
C MET A 108 1.19 29.70 24.72
N VAL A 109 2.21 29.66 25.58
CA VAL A 109 2.22 28.79 26.76
C VAL A 109 1.11 29.21 27.73
N GLU A 110 0.99 30.51 28.03
CA GLU A 110 -0.03 31.04 28.92
C GLU A 110 -1.45 30.79 28.40
N ASP A 111 -1.67 30.99 27.09
CA ASP A 111 -2.96 30.77 26.44
C ASP A 111 -3.39 29.28 26.53
N ILE A 112 -2.47 28.34 26.29
CA ILE A 112 -2.74 26.90 26.41
C ILE A 112 -3.06 26.52 27.85
N LEU A 113 -2.29 27.02 28.83
CA LEU A 113 -2.51 26.75 30.26
C LEU A 113 -3.83 27.38 30.74
N GLN A 114 -4.21 28.55 30.19
CA GLN A 114 -5.49 29.17 30.47
C GLN A 114 -6.67 28.32 29.95
N LEU A 115 -6.57 27.74 28.73
CA LEU A 115 -7.57 26.79 28.23
C LEU A 115 -7.74 25.59 29.21
N ARG A 116 -6.60 25.00 29.65
CA ARG A 116 -6.62 23.93 30.63
C ARG A 116 -7.34 24.32 31.91
N LYS A 117 -7.01 25.48 32.47
CA LYS A 117 -7.63 25.99 33.70
C LYS A 117 -9.15 26.16 33.55
N GLU A 118 -9.62 26.68 32.42
CA GLU A 118 -11.03 26.87 32.11
C GLU A 118 -11.78 25.53 32.05
N ILE A 119 -11.18 24.53 31.39
CA ILE A 119 -11.75 23.18 31.28
C ILE A 119 -11.91 22.55 32.68
N LEU A 120 -10.83 22.56 33.46
CA LEU A 120 -10.84 21.95 34.81
C LEU A 120 -11.76 22.65 35.81
N ALA A 121 -12.10 23.92 35.56
CA ALA A 121 -13.08 24.67 36.34
C ALA A 121 -14.55 24.36 35.95
N ASP A 122 -14.79 23.74 34.80
CA ASP A 122 -16.11 23.32 34.32
C ASP A 122 -16.25 21.80 34.42
N GLU A 123 -16.87 21.31 35.47
CA GLU A 123 -17.05 19.87 35.75
C GLU A 123 -17.82 19.15 34.62
N GLU A 124 -18.85 19.80 34.03
CA GLU A 124 -19.62 19.22 32.93
C GLU A 124 -18.76 19.01 31.69
N LEU A 125 -17.94 20.01 31.38
CA LEU A 125 -17.02 19.97 30.21
C LEU A 125 -15.93 18.92 30.41
N THR A 126 -15.34 18.85 31.61
CA THR A 126 -14.35 17.84 31.97
C THR A 126 -14.95 16.42 31.87
N HIS A 127 -16.17 16.23 32.40
CA HIS A 127 -16.86 14.96 32.25
C HIS A 127 -17.17 14.59 30.81
N LEU A 128 -17.63 15.54 30.00
CA LEU A 128 -17.88 15.34 28.56
C LEU A 128 -16.61 14.87 27.86
N ILE A 129 -15.47 15.54 28.09
CA ILE A 129 -14.19 15.17 27.48
C ILE A 129 -13.80 13.74 27.87
N HIS A 130 -13.80 13.41 29.14
CA HIS A 130 -13.51 12.06 29.60
C HIS A 130 -14.47 11.01 29.03
N HIS A 131 -15.76 11.32 28.90
CA HIS A 131 -16.75 10.43 28.31
C HIS A 131 -16.48 10.15 26.84
N LYS A 132 -16.23 11.19 26.05
CA LYS A 132 -15.99 11.10 24.61
C LYS A 132 -14.73 10.30 24.27
N TYR A 133 -13.69 10.37 25.10
CA TYR A 133 -12.44 9.62 24.86
C TYR A 133 -12.41 8.21 25.49
N LYS A 134 -13.54 7.70 26.02
CA LYS A 134 -13.69 6.27 26.34
C LYS A 134 -13.76 5.40 25.08
N ILE A 135 -14.22 5.98 23.97
CA ILE A 135 -14.24 5.36 22.63
C ILE A 135 -13.17 6.03 21.74
N LYS A 136 -12.92 5.44 20.55
CA LYS A 136 -12.10 6.11 19.56
C LYS A 136 -12.76 7.42 19.13
N ASN A 137 -12.04 8.52 19.18
CA ASN A 137 -12.53 9.82 18.79
C ASN A 137 -11.40 10.68 18.18
N THR A 138 -11.57 11.06 16.93
CA THR A 138 -10.70 11.99 16.21
C THR A 138 -11.48 13.18 15.62
N THR A 139 -12.66 13.46 16.18
CA THR A 139 -13.47 14.63 15.84
C THR A 139 -12.97 15.83 16.62
N GLY A 140 -12.46 16.86 15.94
CA GLY A 140 -11.85 18.01 16.61
C GLY A 140 -10.40 17.77 17.02
N TYR A 141 -9.84 18.68 17.84
CA TYR A 141 -8.53 18.50 18.44
C TYR A 141 -8.58 17.60 19.68
N GLY A 142 -7.44 17.04 20.05
CA GLY A 142 -7.28 16.21 21.24
C GLY A 142 -7.50 16.97 22.56
N LEU A 143 -8.73 17.36 22.88
CA LEU A 143 -9.09 18.12 24.07
C LEU A 143 -8.72 17.40 25.37
N ASN A 144 -8.66 16.07 25.34
CA ASN A 144 -8.20 15.26 26.47
C ASN A 144 -6.76 15.58 26.88
N SER A 145 -5.90 16.06 26.00
CA SER A 145 -4.55 16.49 26.34
C SER A 145 -4.52 17.62 27.40
N LEU A 146 -5.52 18.48 27.39
CA LEU A 146 -5.70 19.56 28.35
C LEU A 146 -6.26 19.09 29.72
N VAL A 147 -6.70 17.84 29.80
CA VAL A 147 -7.22 17.23 31.03
C VAL A 147 -6.23 16.20 31.58
N ASP A 148 -5.69 15.36 30.71
CA ASP A 148 -4.84 14.23 31.10
C ASP A 148 -3.43 14.65 31.57
N PHE A 149 -2.91 15.82 31.11
CA PHE A 149 -1.55 16.27 31.39
C PHE A 149 -1.49 17.61 32.10
N GLU A 150 -0.44 17.80 32.92
CA GLU A 150 -0.14 19.05 33.62
C GLU A 150 1.04 19.81 32.97
N ASP A 151 2.03 19.07 32.49
CA ASP A 151 3.21 19.65 31.84
C ASP A 151 2.84 20.19 30.46
N ILE A 152 3.25 21.43 30.20
CA ILE A 152 2.93 22.13 28.94
C ILE A 152 3.50 21.41 27.71
N ILE A 153 4.63 20.74 27.84
CA ILE A 153 5.28 20.02 26.74
C ILE A 153 4.50 18.74 26.42
N ASP A 154 4.04 18.03 27.45
CA ASP A 154 3.16 16.87 27.27
C ASP A 154 1.83 17.27 26.63
N ILE A 155 1.24 18.40 27.07
CA ILE A 155 0.02 18.94 26.44
C ILE A 155 0.27 19.21 24.95
N ILE A 156 1.36 19.91 24.61
CA ILE A 156 1.70 20.23 23.21
C ILE A 156 1.93 18.95 22.40
N ASN A 157 2.70 17.98 22.89
CA ASN A 157 2.92 16.70 22.22
C ASN A 157 1.58 16.06 21.82
N HIS A 158 0.61 16.06 22.73
CA HIS A 158 -0.67 15.37 22.52
C HIS A 158 -1.69 16.22 21.71
N LEU A 159 -1.59 17.55 21.72
CA LEU A 159 -2.39 18.43 20.83
C LEU A 159 -2.02 18.24 19.34
N PHE A 160 -0.75 17.90 19.05
CA PHE A 160 -0.35 17.61 17.67
C PHE A 160 -0.87 16.26 17.16
N ILE A 161 -1.28 15.35 18.05
CA ILE A 161 -1.87 14.06 17.67
C ILE A 161 -3.33 14.29 17.22
N GLY A 162 -3.66 13.88 16.01
CA GLY A 162 -4.96 14.14 15.41
C GLY A 162 -5.16 15.58 14.92
N SER A 163 -4.07 16.38 14.83
CA SER A 163 -4.16 17.78 14.39
C SER A 163 -4.27 17.97 12.88
N GLU A 164 -4.10 16.93 12.09
CA GLU A 164 -4.24 16.92 10.63
C GLU A 164 -3.43 18.02 9.90
N GLY A 165 -2.25 18.37 10.45
CA GLY A 165 -1.38 19.39 9.90
C GLY A 165 -1.93 20.83 10.02
N THR A 166 -2.92 21.06 10.88
CA THR A 166 -3.55 22.39 11.07
C THR A 166 -2.85 23.24 12.11
N LEU A 167 -1.96 22.68 12.95
CA LEU A 167 -1.25 23.39 14.03
C LEU A 167 0.24 23.62 13.71
N GLY A 168 0.82 22.89 12.78
CA GLY A 168 2.23 22.97 12.41
C GLY A 168 2.66 21.73 11.62
N PHE A 169 3.95 21.66 11.27
CA PHE A 169 4.54 20.55 10.55
C PHE A 169 5.36 19.65 11.50
N VAL A 170 4.92 18.42 11.72
CA VAL A 170 5.66 17.41 12.50
C VAL A 170 6.71 16.77 11.61
N SER A 171 7.98 17.02 11.88
CA SER A 171 9.10 16.52 11.09
C SER A 171 9.68 15.20 11.61
N GLU A 172 9.64 14.99 12.93
CA GLU A 172 10.20 13.80 13.60
C GLU A 172 9.30 13.38 14.77
N ILE A 173 9.26 12.09 15.03
CA ILE A 173 8.40 11.47 16.04
C ILE A 173 9.24 10.44 16.79
N VAL A 174 9.13 10.40 18.10
CA VAL A 174 9.67 9.32 18.92
C VAL A 174 8.51 8.57 19.56
N TYR A 175 8.31 7.31 19.17
CA TYR A 175 7.35 6.41 19.80
C TYR A 175 8.01 5.54 20.87
N ASN A 176 7.33 5.33 22.00
CA ASN A 176 7.51 4.14 22.81
C ASN A 176 6.95 2.96 22.00
N THR A 177 7.74 1.91 21.86
CA THR A 177 7.32 0.72 21.10
C THR A 177 6.53 -0.22 22.01
N VAL A 178 5.73 -1.08 21.40
CA VAL A 178 5.00 -2.15 22.09
C VAL A 178 5.61 -3.51 21.73
N GLU A 179 5.36 -4.51 22.56
CA GLU A 179 5.85 -5.87 22.30
C GLU A 179 5.07 -6.52 21.15
N ASP A 180 5.77 -7.25 20.30
CA ASP A 180 5.16 -8.10 19.27
C ASP A 180 5.10 -9.52 19.82
N VAL A 181 3.94 -9.87 20.35
CA VAL A 181 3.73 -11.13 21.08
C VAL A 181 3.75 -12.32 20.11
N PRO A 182 4.54 -13.39 20.38
CA PRO A 182 4.89 -14.39 19.40
C PRO A 182 3.78 -15.41 19.07
N HIS A 183 2.90 -15.74 20.04
CA HIS A 183 1.87 -16.74 19.83
C HIS A 183 0.51 -16.09 19.69
N LYS A 184 -0.20 -16.45 18.62
CA LYS A 184 -1.52 -15.92 18.27
C LYS A 184 -2.50 -17.06 18.05
N GLY A 185 -3.75 -16.82 18.40
CA GLY A 185 -4.87 -17.69 18.09
C GLY A 185 -6.03 -16.86 17.58
N CYS A 186 -6.72 -17.34 16.56
CA CYS A 186 -7.83 -16.65 15.94
C CYS A 186 -9.09 -17.52 15.94
N GLY A 187 -10.24 -16.86 15.94
CA GLY A 187 -11.53 -17.49 15.67
C GLY A 187 -12.29 -16.72 14.63
N LEU A 188 -12.93 -17.45 13.70
CA LEU A 188 -13.81 -16.89 12.68
C LEU A 188 -15.19 -17.49 12.83
N MET A 189 -16.18 -16.64 13.11
CA MET A 189 -17.55 -17.00 13.44
C MET A 189 -18.52 -16.33 12.46
N PHE A 190 -19.59 -17.02 12.12
CA PHE A 190 -20.61 -16.54 11.18
C PHE A 190 -21.99 -16.60 11.82
N PHE A 191 -22.72 -15.50 11.79
CA PHE A 191 -23.98 -15.30 12.48
C PHE A 191 -25.10 -15.02 11.46
N SER A 192 -26.26 -15.65 11.67
CA SER A 192 -27.42 -15.48 10.79
C SER A 192 -28.09 -14.11 10.93
N THR A 193 -27.86 -13.42 12.04
CA THR A 193 -28.42 -12.09 12.31
C THR A 193 -27.37 -11.14 12.83
N LEU A 194 -27.54 -9.85 12.58
CA LEU A 194 -26.71 -8.81 13.14
C LEU A 194 -26.77 -8.76 14.66
N ASN A 195 -27.94 -9.08 15.24
CA ASN A 195 -28.12 -9.13 16.68
C ASN A 195 -27.23 -10.21 17.33
N ASP A 196 -27.19 -11.42 16.77
CA ASP A 196 -26.33 -12.49 17.30
C ASP A 196 -24.83 -12.11 17.17
N ALA A 197 -24.43 -11.53 16.04
CA ALA A 197 -23.09 -11.00 15.87
C ALA A 197 -22.75 -9.94 16.93
N SER A 198 -23.68 -9.05 17.24
CA SER A 198 -23.50 -8.01 18.25
C SER A 198 -23.41 -8.56 19.66
N LEU A 199 -24.20 -9.59 20.00
CA LEU A 199 -24.07 -10.30 21.28
C LEU A 199 -22.68 -10.90 21.45
N ALA A 200 -22.13 -11.49 20.37
CA ALA A 200 -20.76 -12.01 20.39
C ALA A 200 -19.73 -10.89 20.58
N VAL A 201 -19.91 -9.74 19.90
CA VAL A 201 -19.03 -8.56 20.05
C VAL A 201 -19.04 -8.05 21.51
N VAL A 202 -20.21 -7.87 22.10
CA VAL A 202 -20.33 -7.42 23.49
C VAL A 202 -19.69 -8.41 24.46
N ALA A 203 -19.89 -9.73 24.23
CA ALA A 203 -19.26 -10.76 25.05
C ALA A 203 -17.73 -10.72 24.94
N LEU A 204 -17.18 -10.61 23.69
CA LEU A 204 -15.74 -10.49 23.45
C LEU A 204 -15.15 -9.23 24.10
N ALA A 205 -15.83 -8.09 24.00
CA ALA A 205 -15.38 -6.83 24.59
C ALA A 205 -15.29 -6.91 26.13
N ASN A 206 -16.26 -7.58 26.77
CA ASN A 206 -16.31 -7.76 28.22
C ASN A 206 -15.25 -8.73 28.78
N MET A 207 -14.60 -9.55 27.92
CA MET A 207 -13.52 -10.45 28.33
C MET A 207 -12.20 -9.73 28.62
N GLY A 208 -12.07 -8.48 28.18
CA GLY A 208 -10.85 -7.68 28.36
C GLY A 208 -9.74 -8.02 27.39
N ARG A 209 -8.77 -7.09 27.30
CA ARG A 209 -7.68 -7.14 26.32
C ARG A 209 -6.70 -8.31 26.56
N GLU A 210 -6.59 -8.80 27.77
CA GLU A 210 -5.77 -9.99 28.10
C GLU A 210 -6.30 -11.28 27.48
N LYS A 211 -7.56 -11.31 27.07
CA LYS A 211 -8.19 -12.45 26.40
C LYS A 211 -8.40 -12.21 24.91
N VAL A 212 -8.83 -11.01 24.53
CA VAL A 212 -9.18 -10.68 23.14
C VAL A 212 -8.54 -9.35 22.76
N VAL A 213 -7.58 -9.38 21.85
CA VAL A 213 -6.85 -8.16 21.42
C VAL A 213 -7.48 -7.49 20.21
N ALA A 214 -8.22 -8.24 19.39
CA ALA A 214 -8.95 -7.73 18.24
C ALA A 214 -10.24 -8.51 18.02
N ALA A 215 -11.29 -7.83 17.54
CA ALA A 215 -12.46 -8.45 16.92
C ALA A 215 -12.96 -7.56 15.79
N GLU A 216 -13.03 -8.15 14.59
CA GLU A 216 -13.38 -7.49 13.34
C GLU A 216 -14.74 -7.99 12.87
N MET A 217 -15.67 -7.07 12.68
CA MET A 217 -16.98 -7.39 12.12
C MET A 217 -16.97 -7.17 10.61
N MET A 218 -17.66 -8.02 9.89
CA MET A 218 -17.89 -7.96 8.43
C MET A 218 -19.36 -8.27 8.16
N ASP A 219 -20.06 -7.36 7.48
CA ASP A 219 -21.43 -7.58 7.05
C ASP A 219 -21.53 -8.54 5.84
N TYR A 220 -22.72 -8.92 5.48
CA TYR A 220 -22.94 -9.81 4.32
C TYR A 220 -22.41 -9.24 3.00
N GLN A 221 -22.57 -7.95 2.76
CA GLN A 221 -22.08 -7.31 1.54
C GLN A 221 -20.55 -7.34 1.46
N SER A 222 -19.87 -7.17 2.59
CA SER A 222 -18.41 -7.35 2.70
C SER A 222 -17.99 -8.77 2.37
N LEU A 223 -18.69 -9.79 2.91
CA LEU A 223 -18.39 -11.20 2.62
C LEU A 223 -18.66 -11.53 1.14
N LYS A 224 -19.78 -11.08 0.59
CA LYS A 224 -20.15 -11.26 -0.82
C LYS A 224 -19.10 -10.67 -1.76
N ALA A 225 -18.59 -9.50 -1.46
CA ALA A 225 -17.56 -8.86 -2.27
C ALA A 225 -16.29 -9.73 -2.39
N VAL A 226 -15.86 -10.37 -1.31
CA VAL A 226 -14.63 -11.19 -1.30
C VAL A 226 -14.82 -12.59 -1.89
N GLN A 227 -16.05 -13.09 -2.04
CA GLN A 227 -16.34 -14.43 -2.62
C GLN A 227 -15.78 -14.63 -4.03
N THR A 228 -15.54 -13.54 -4.78
CA THR A 228 -15.01 -13.55 -6.15
C THR A 228 -13.50 -13.76 -6.25
N LEU A 229 -12.78 -13.79 -5.13
CA LEU A 229 -11.32 -13.97 -5.11
C LEU A 229 -10.94 -15.44 -5.30
N ASP A 230 -9.83 -15.68 -6.03
CA ASP A 230 -9.33 -17.03 -6.31
C ASP A 230 -8.91 -17.79 -5.04
N ASN A 231 -8.37 -17.10 -4.04
CA ASN A 231 -7.79 -17.69 -2.83
C ASN A 231 -8.72 -17.64 -1.61
N VAL A 232 -10.01 -17.44 -1.80
CA VAL A 232 -10.99 -17.46 -0.70
C VAL A 232 -11.40 -18.89 -0.39
N PRO A 233 -11.36 -19.31 0.88
CA PRO A 233 -11.83 -20.63 1.28
C PRO A 233 -13.28 -20.89 0.89
N ASP A 234 -13.59 -22.15 0.51
CA ASP A 234 -14.92 -22.52 0.00
C ASP A 234 -16.05 -22.19 0.97
N PHE A 235 -15.83 -22.31 2.29
CA PHE A 235 -16.82 -21.99 3.30
C PHE A 235 -17.28 -20.51 3.27
N VAL A 236 -16.44 -19.57 2.81
CA VAL A 236 -16.82 -18.15 2.64
C VAL A 236 -17.72 -17.97 1.41
N ARG A 237 -17.52 -18.81 0.39
CA ARG A 237 -18.33 -18.77 -0.84
C ARG A 237 -19.77 -19.26 -0.62
N GLU A 238 -19.96 -20.09 0.40
CA GLU A 238 -21.22 -20.79 0.69
C GLU A 238 -22.01 -20.16 1.85
N VAL A 239 -21.56 -19.01 2.40
CA VAL A 239 -22.29 -18.38 3.51
C VAL A 239 -23.69 -17.95 3.08
N PRO A 240 -24.72 -18.22 3.90
CA PRO A 240 -26.09 -17.81 3.62
C PRO A 240 -26.23 -16.28 3.48
N GLU A 241 -27.22 -15.85 2.72
CA GLU A 241 -27.55 -14.42 2.60
C GLU A 241 -27.92 -13.81 3.97
N GLY A 242 -27.43 -12.59 4.22
CA GLY A 242 -27.66 -11.89 5.48
C GLY A 242 -26.66 -12.26 6.60
N THR A 243 -25.75 -13.21 6.37
CA THR A 243 -24.75 -13.62 7.35
C THR A 243 -23.76 -12.50 7.66
N SER A 244 -23.50 -12.24 8.93
CA SER A 244 -22.40 -11.40 9.41
C SER A 244 -21.28 -12.26 9.97
N ALA A 245 -20.00 -11.84 9.84
CA ALA A 245 -18.87 -12.56 10.39
C ALA A 245 -18.13 -11.74 11.44
N ILE A 246 -17.58 -12.44 12.43
CA ILE A 246 -16.65 -11.89 13.43
C ILE A 246 -15.35 -12.67 13.35
N LEU A 247 -14.26 -11.99 13.07
CA LEU A 247 -12.90 -12.49 13.17
C LEU A 247 -12.25 -11.91 14.43
N PHE A 248 -11.87 -12.75 15.38
CA PHE A 248 -11.19 -12.28 16.59
C PHE A 248 -9.80 -12.86 16.75
N GLN A 249 -8.96 -12.20 17.54
CA GLN A 249 -7.60 -12.63 17.89
C GLN A 249 -7.34 -12.56 19.37
N THR A 250 -6.67 -13.60 19.88
CA THR A 250 -5.98 -13.62 21.18
C THR A 250 -4.49 -13.80 20.94
N GLU A 251 -3.66 -13.34 21.87
CA GLU A 251 -2.20 -13.49 21.79
C GLU A 251 -1.57 -13.67 23.18
N SER A 252 -0.44 -14.36 23.25
CA SER A 252 0.31 -14.58 24.50
C SER A 252 1.78 -14.92 24.22
N TYR A 253 2.59 -14.86 25.29
CA TYR A 253 3.99 -15.33 25.27
C TYR A 253 4.10 -16.85 25.28
N SER A 254 3.07 -17.59 25.68
CA SER A 254 3.05 -19.04 25.64
C SER A 254 1.90 -19.57 24.78
N LYS A 255 2.14 -20.67 24.11
CA LYS A 255 1.14 -21.35 23.29
C LYS A 255 0.01 -21.91 24.16
N GLU A 256 0.35 -22.41 25.33
CA GLU A 256 -0.58 -22.96 26.30
C GLU A 256 -1.62 -21.90 26.73
N THR A 257 -1.16 -20.67 27.01
CA THR A 257 -2.08 -19.58 27.36
C THR A 257 -3.00 -19.21 26.20
N VAL A 258 -2.52 -19.29 24.95
CA VAL A 258 -3.37 -19.09 23.77
C VAL A 258 -4.44 -20.20 23.68
N ASP A 259 -4.07 -21.47 23.92
CA ASP A 259 -5.01 -22.59 23.96
C ASP A 259 -6.09 -22.39 25.06
N GLU A 260 -5.68 -21.96 26.26
CA GLU A 260 -6.59 -21.64 27.38
C GLU A 260 -7.54 -20.48 27.01
N ASN A 261 -7.01 -19.43 26.40
CA ASN A 261 -7.81 -18.28 25.96
C ASN A 261 -8.84 -18.70 24.91
N LEU A 262 -8.44 -19.46 23.89
CA LEU A 262 -9.37 -19.93 22.86
C LEU A 262 -10.45 -20.84 23.44
N ALA A 263 -10.09 -21.74 24.37
CA ALA A 263 -11.06 -22.61 25.05
C ALA A 263 -12.04 -21.76 25.91
N PHE A 264 -11.55 -20.78 26.63
CA PHE A 264 -12.37 -19.86 27.41
C PHE A 264 -13.33 -19.08 26.53
N ILE A 265 -12.84 -18.45 25.44
CA ILE A 265 -13.65 -17.67 24.50
C ILE A 265 -14.74 -18.56 23.88
N LYS A 266 -14.37 -19.77 23.45
CA LYS A 266 -15.31 -20.74 22.88
C LYS A 266 -16.43 -21.10 23.86
N GLU A 267 -16.11 -21.31 25.12
CA GLU A 267 -17.10 -21.62 26.17
C GLU A 267 -18.05 -20.44 26.44
N GLN A 268 -17.51 -19.20 26.43
CA GLN A 268 -18.36 -18.00 26.67
C GLN A 268 -19.30 -17.70 25.50
N LEU A 269 -18.95 -18.11 24.28
CA LEU A 269 -19.73 -17.84 23.07
C LEU A 269 -20.61 -19.01 22.61
N LYS A 270 -20.58 -20.17 23.30
CA LYS A 270 -21.24 -21.42 22.88
C LYS A 270 -22.74 -21.32 22.69
N ASP A 271 -23.40 -20.46 23.51
CA ASP A 271 -24.86 -20.30 23.51
C ASP A 271 -25.36 -19.27 22.49
N ILE A 272 -24.43 -18.59 21.77
CA ILE A 272 -24.79 -17.66 20.69
C ILE A 272 -24.91 -18.45 19.37
N PRO A 273 -26.07 -18.44 18.71
CA PRO A 273 -26.29 -19.23 17.49
C PRO A 273 -25.40 -18.76 16.35
N THR A 274 -24.78 -19.71 15.64
CA THR A 274 -23.98 -19.45 14.43
C THR A 274 -24.64 -20.04 13.20
N ALA A 275 -24.49 -19.35 12.06
CA ALA A 275 -25.04 -19.77 10.75
C ALA A 275 -24.33 -21.04 10.22
N ILE A 276 -23.03 -21.15 10.46
CA ILE A 276 -22.18 -22.31 10.12
C ILE A 276 -21.22 -22.56 11.29
N PRO A 277 -20.60 -23.75 11.40
CA PRO A 277 -19.65 -24.05 12.47
C PRO A 277 -18.51 -23.04 12.55
N SER A 278 -18.23 -22.54 13.76
CA SER A 278 -17.14 -21.59 14.02
C SER A 278 -15.78 -22.25 13.82
N LEU A 279 -14.83 -21.50 13.28
CA LEU A 279 -13.46 -21.93 13.01
C LEU A 279 -12.52 -21.33 14.07
N TYR A 280 -11.54 -22.09 14.51
CA TYR A 280 -10.50 -21.67 15.46
C TYR A 280 -9.16 -22.21 15.02
N SER A 281 -8.11 -21.39 15.01
CA SER A 281 -6.77 -21.85 14.62
C SER A 281 -5.66 -21.07 15.32
N GLN A 282 -4.53 -21.75 15.53
CA GLN A 282 -3.23 -21.18 15.88
C GLN A 282 -2.21 -21.35 14.74
N ASP A 283 -2.60 -22.00 13.61
CA ASP A 283 -1.73 -22.10 12.45
C ASP A 283 -1.69 -20.76 11.70
N PRO A 284 -0.51 -20.12 11.58
CA PRO A 284 -0.36 -18.87 10.84
C PRO A 284 -0.89 -18.97 9.41
N LYS A 285 -0.74 -20.11 8.73
CA LYS A 285 -1.23 -20.29 7.36
C LYS A 285 -2.75 -20.17 7.25
N GLU A 286 -3.47 -20.65 8.26
CA GLU A 286 -4.93 -20.56 8.29
C GLU A 286 -5.39 -19.16 8.70
N TYR A 287 -4.98 -18.67 9.87
CA TYR A 287 -5.49 -17.39 10.36
C TYR A 287 -5.01 -16.20 9.53
N ASP A 288 -3.82 -16.24 8.91
CA ASP A 288 -3.38 -15.20 7.99
C ASP A 288 -4.27 -15.12 6.75
N SER A 289 -4.82 -16.25 6.28
CA SER A 289 -5.79 -16.28 5.19
C SER A 289 -7.10 -15.56 5.60
N TRP A 290 -7.56 -15.73 6.83
CA TRP A 290 -8.75 -15.04 7.35
C TRP A 290 -8.52 -13.52 7.49
N TRP A 291 -7.33 -13.14 7.99
CA TRP A 291 -6.93 -11.73 8.04
C TRP A 291 -6.77 -11.11 6.65
N ALA A 292 -6.31 -11.88 5.66
CA ALA A 292 -6.21 -11.44 4.28
C ALA A 292 -7.59 -11.13 3.69
N ILE A 293 -8.63 -11.94 3.98
CA ILE A 293 -10.01 -11.66 3.61
C ILE A 293 -10.43 -10.30 4.17
N ARG A 294 -10.27 -10.09 5.48
CA ARG A 294 -10.66 -8.82 6.15
C ARG A 294 -9.93 -7.60 5.59
N LYS A 295 -8.62 -7.71 5.38
CA LYS A 295 -7.80 -6.62 4.80
C LYS A 295 -8.13 -6.36 3.32
N GLY A 296 -8.61 -7.36 2.61
CA GLY A 296 -8.97 -7.29 1.20
C GLY A 296 -10.31 -6.61 0.91
N ILE A 297 -11.21 -6.45 1.89
CA ILE A 297 -12.57 -5.90 1.67
C ILE A 297 -12.52 -4.54 0.96
N LEU A 298 -11.80 -3.58 1.52
CA LEU A 298 -11.76 -2.22 0.98
C LEU A 298 -11.31 -2.15 -0.49
N PRO A 299 -10.15 -2.71 -0.89
CA PRO A 299 -9.73 -2.66 -2.28
C PRO A 299 -10.66 -3.45 -3.22
N ILE A 300 -11.26 -4.54 -2.77
CA ILE A 300 -12.14 -5.38 -3.59
C ILE A 300 -13.46 -4.66 -3.86
N VAL A 301 -14.11 -4.15 -2.83
CA VAL A 301 -15.34 -3.35 -2.97
C VAL A 301 -15.09 -2.14 -3.87
N GLY A 302 -13.95 -1.46 -3.66
CA GLY A 302 -13.53 -0.38 -4.53
C GLY A 302 -13.35 -0.79 -5.99
N GLY A 303 -12.87 -2.01 -6.25
CA GLY A 303 -12.69 -2.55 -7.60
C GLY A 303 -13.97 -2.99 -8.30
N GLN A 304 -14.98 -3.42 -7.54
CA GLN A 304 -16.27 -3.88 -8.06
C GLN A 304 -17.28 -2.74 -8.29
N ARG A 305 -16.94 -1.52 -7.88
CA ARG A 305 -17.83 -0.37 -8.01
C ARG A 305 -18.20 -0.05 -9.45
N ARG A 306 -19.34 0.60 -9.64
CA ARG A 306 -19.75 1.17 -10.94
C ARG A 306 -18.65 2.12 -11.45
N LYS A 307 -18.30 2.02 -12.74
CA LYS A 307 -17.28 2.88 -13.36
C LYS A 307 -17.69 4.35 -13.27
N GLY A 308 -16.72 5.22 -12.99
CA GLY A 308 -16.96 6.65 -12.82
C GLY A 308 -17.30 7.06 -11.39
N THR A 309 -17.65 6.11 -10.50
CA THR A 309 -17.93 6.42 -9.09
C THR A 309 -16.66 6.58 -8.26
N THR A 310 -16.75 7.34 -7.18
CA THR A 310 -15.68 7.54 -6.20
C THR A 310 -15.93 6.63 -4.99
N VAL A 311 -14.88 5.94 -4.51
CA VAL A 311 -14.98 5.21 -3.22
C VAL A 311 -14.83 6.23 -2.09
N ILE A 312 -15.83 6.30 -1.24
CA ILE A 312 -15.78 7.03 0.02
C ILE A 312 -15.71 5.99 1.14
N THR A 313 -14.62 6.01 1.88
CA THR A 313 -14.39 5.15 3.05
C THR A 313 -14.39 6.03 4.28
N GLU A 314 -15.31 5.77 5.18
CA GLU A 314 -15.52 6.56 6.38
C GLU A 314 -15.68 5.67 7.60
N ASP A 315 -15.61 6.31 8.76
CA ASP A 315 -15.83 5.64 10.02
C ASP A 315 -16.60 6.50 11.02
N VAL A 316 -17.26 5.81 11.92
CA VAL A 316 -17.93 6.37 13.10
C VAL A 316 -17.66 5.47 14.30
N CYS A 317 -17.88 5.97 15.50
CA CYS A 317 -17.71 5.16 16.70
C CYS A 317 -18.90 5.29 17.63
N PHE A 318 -19.33 4.17 18.20
CA PHE A 318 -20.41 4.08 19.19
C PHE A 318 -19.90 3.50 20.49
N GLN A 319 -20.59 3.78 21.59
CA GLN A 319 -20.44 2.96 22.78
C GLN A 319 -20.83 1.51 22.41
N ILE A 320 -20.19 0.53 23.05
CA ILE A 320 -20.39 -0.88 22.68
C ILE A 320 -21.85 -1.33 22.79
N GLU A 321 -22.61 -0.75 23.73
CA GLU A 321 -24.02 -1.02 23.94
C GLU A 321 -24.92 -0.52 22.79
N ASP A 322 -24.49 0.47 22.05
CA ASP A 322 -25.23 1.04 20.93
C ASP A 322 -24.66 0.58 19.55
N PHE A 323 -23.68 -0.31 19.55
CA PHE A 323 -23.01 -0.78 18.34
C PHE A 323 -23.99 -1.35 17.28
N THR A 324 -24.91 -2.24 17.71
CA THR A 324 -25.93 -2.81 16.84
C THR A 324 -26.83 -1.76 16.22
N LYS A 325 -27.40 -0.87 17.07
CA LYS A 325 -28.28 0.21 16.62
C LYS A 325 -27.56 1.16 15.66
N GLY A 326 -26.25 1.39 15.89
CA GLY A 326 -25.42 2.18 15.00
C GLY A 326 -25.31 1.57 13.60
N ILE A 327 -25.11 0.25 13.50
CA ILE A 327 -25.05 -0.45 12.21
C ILE A 327 -26.42 -0.47 11.52
N GLU A 328 -27.49 -0.76 12.25
CA GLU A 328 -28.84 -0.70 11.72
C GLU A 328 -29.17 0.68 11.17
N MET A 329 -28.79 1.74 11.89
CA MET A 329 -28.95 3.12 11.46
C MET A 329 -28.19 3.42 10.16
N LEU A 330 -26.94 2.98 10.05
CA LEU A 330 -26.15 3.18 8.81
C LEU A 330 -26.79 2.42 7.63
N THR A 331 -27.22 1.19 7.85
CA THR A 331 -27.91 0.39 6.83
C THR A 331 -29.20 1.08 6.35
N GLU A 332 -30.00 1.62 7.28
CA GLU A 332 -31.21 2.41 6.94
C GLU A 332 -30.87 3.63 6.09
N LEU A 333 -29.78 4.36 6.44
CA LEU A 333 -29.35 5.53 5.69
C LEU A 333 -28.88 5.17 4.27
N PHE A 334 -28.19 4.03 4.09
CA PHE A 334 -27.78 3.58 2.76
C PHE A 334 -28.99 3.25 1.88
N HIS A 335 -30.04 2.63 2.44
CA HIS A 335 -31.31 2.42 1.72
C HIS A 335 -32.00 3.75 1.40
N LYS A 336 -32.08 4.66 2.35
CA LYS A 336 -32.74 5.96 2.19
C LYS A 336 -32.12 6.83 1.10
N TYR A 337 -30.78 6.81 1.01
CA TYR A 337 -30.01 7.66 0.10
C TYR A 337 -29.49 6.94 -1.15
N ASP A 338 -29.95 5.71 -1.42
CA ASP A 338 -29.67 4.96 -2.64
C ASP A 338 -28.19 4.54 -2.79
N PHE A 339 -27.51 4.21 -1.65
CA PHE A 339 -26.14 3.72 -1.59
C PHE A 339 -26.02 2.25 -1.19
N VAL A 340 -27.05 1.44 -1.42
CA VAL A 340 -27.03 0.00 -1.09
C VAL A 340 -26.07 -0.75 -2.01
N ASP A 341 -26.05 -0.42 -3.30
CA ASP A 341 -25.12 -0.99 -4.26
C ASP A 341 -23.71 -0.41 -4.01
N GLY A 342 -22.82 -1.26 -3.50
CA GLY A 342 -21.46 -0.87 -3.08
C GLY A 342 -21.37 -0.32 -1.65
N GLY A 343 -22.47 -0.29 -0.91
CA GLY A 343 -22.52 -0.05 0.53
C GLY A 343 -22.06 -1.29 1.29
N VAL A 344 -20.98 -1.20 2.05
CA VAL A 344 -20.48 -2.27 2.94
C VAL A 344 -20.17 -1.72 4.31
N ILE A 345 -20.38 -2.53 5.33
CA ILE A 345 -20.12 -2.20 6.73
C ILE A 345 -19.15 -3.23 7.31
N PHE A 346 -18.06 -2.75 7.90
CA PHE A 346 -17.08 -3.56 8.59
C PHE A 346 -16.42 -2.72 9.68
N GLY A 347 -15.67 -3.31 10.60
CA GLY A 347 -15.01 -2.46 11.58
C GLY A 347 -14.44 -3.17 12.78
N HIS A 348 -13.76 -2.37 13.63
CA HIS A 348 -13.09 -2.78 14.86
C HIS A 348 -14.12 -2.90 16.00
N ALA A 349 -14.82 -4.03 16.02
CA ALA A 349 -16.00 -4.22 16.86
C ALA A 349 -15.74 -4.03 18.36
N LEU A 350 -14.57 -4.48 18.88
CA LEU A 350 -14.20 -4.28 20.30
C LEU A 350 -14.16 -2.81 20.72
N SER A 351 -13.92 -1.91 19.79
CA SER A 351 -13.82 -0.48 20.05
C SER A 351 -15.10 0.29 19.71
N GLY A 352 -16.17 -0.41 19.29
CA GLY A 352 -17.38 0.24 18.77
C GLY A 352 -17.19 1.01 17.47
N ASN A 353 -16.05 0.83 16.80
CA ASN A 353 -15.68 1.55 15.59
C ASN A 353 -16.20 0.82 14.35
N VAL A 354 -17.01 1.52 13.58
CA VAL A 354 -17.64 1.03 12.35
C VAL A 354 -17.10 1.77 11.17
N HIS A 355 -16.48 1.05 10.25
CA HIS A 355 -16.13 1.56 8.92
C HIS A 355 -17.24 1.25 7.93
N PHE A 356 -17.40 2.11 6.95
CA PHE A 356 -18.27 1.85 5.83
C PHE A 356 -17.70 2.42 4.53
N ASN A 357 -18.10 1.80 3.41
CA ASN A 357 -17.83 2.32 2.09
C ASN A 357 -19.14 2.63 1.39
N ILE A 358 -19.15 3.72 0.63
CA ILE A 358 -20.20 4.05 -0.35
C ILE A 358 -19.53 4.46 -1.66
N THR A 359 -20.26 4.41 -2.77
CA THR A 359 -19.68 4.66 -4.10
C THR A 359 -20.48 5.67 -4.92
N PRO A 360 -20.56 6.95 -4.48
CA PRO A 360 -21.27 8.00 -5.21
C PRO A 360 -20.60 8.33 -6.56
N ASP A 361 -21.43 8.74 -7.53
CA ASP A 361 -20.98 9.38 -8.76
C ASP A 361 -21.04 10.90 -8.62
N PHE A 362 -19.91 11.52 -8.36
CA PHE A 362 -19.85 12.97 -8.21
C PHE A 362 -19.97 13.74 -9.55
N ASN A 363 -20.15 13.05 -10.68
CA ASN A 363 -20.58 13.66 -11.92
C ASN A 363 -22.13 13.75 -12.00
N ASP A 364 -22.85 13.02 -11.14
CA ASP A 364 -24.31 13.05 -11.03
C ASP A 364 -24.76 14.00 -9.91
N PRO A 365 -25.50 15.08 -10.20
CA PRO A 365 -26.04 15.96 -9.19
C PRO A 365 -26.96 15.28 -8.15
N LYS A 366 -27.67 14.19 -8.52
CA LYS A 366 -28.51 13.42 -7.60
C LYS A 366 -27.65 12.71 -6.56
N ASP A 367 -26.61 11.99 -7.01
CA ASP A 367 -25.67 11.28 -6.12
C ASP A 367 -24.92 12.26 -5.21
N THR A 368 -24.50 13.39 -5.76
CA THR A 368 -23.85 14.46 -4.96
C THR A 368 -24.77 15.00 -3.87
N LYS A 369 -26.05 15.23 -4.19
CA LYS A 369 -27.04 15.66 -3.20
C LYS A 369 -27.28 14.59 -2.14
N ASN A 370 -27.51 13.33 -2.57
CA ASN A 370 -27.74 12.20 -1.67
C ASN A 370 -26.55 11.99 -0.72
N PHE A 371 -25.33 12.11 -1.21
CA PHE A 371 -24.12 12.08 -0.39
C PHE A 371 -24.11 13.19 0.68
N GLY A 372 -24.41 14.42 0.29
CA GLY A 372 -24.48 15.53 1.24
C GLY A 372 -25.55 15.34 2.32
N ASP A 373 -26.73 14.89 1.93
CA ASP A 373 -27.85 14.64 2.85
C ASP A 373 -27.55 13.45 3.78
N LEU A 374 -26.91 12.36 3.26
CA LEU A 374 -26.47 11.22 4.05
C LEU A 374 -25.46 11.65 5.14
N VAL A 375 -24.40 12.40 4.77
CA VAL A 375 -23.38 12.84 5.71
C VAL A 375 -24.00 13.70 6.82
N LYS A 376 -24.91 14.59 6.47
CA LYS A 376 -25.59 15.45 7.44
C LYS A 376 -26.45 14.63 8.41
N GLU A 377 -27.35 13.79 7.91
CA GLU A 377 -28.24 12.99 8.76
C GLU A 377 -27.47 11.95 9.59
N MET A 378 -26.43 11.35 9.01
CA MET A 378 -25.50 10.48 9.75
C MET A 378 -24.88 11.23 10.94
N SER A 379 -24.39 12.46 10.70
CA SER A 379 -23.78 13.28 11.75
C SER A 379 -24.79 13.61 12.86
N GLU A 380 -26.03 13.94 12.51
CA GLU A 380 -27.12 14.19 13.47
C GLU A 380 -27.41 12.95 14.32
N ARG A 381 -27.55 11.79 13.68
CA ARG A 381 -27.93 10.53 14.37
C ARG A 381 -26.80 9.99 15.23
N VAL A 382 -25.53 9.98 14.72
CA VAL A 382 -24.35 9.54 15.49
C VAL A 382 -24.16 10.44 16.73
N SER A 383 -24.27 11.76 16.58
CA SER A 383 -24.21 12.69 17.71
C SER A 383 -25.33 12.42 18.71
N GLY A 384 -26.53 12.08 18.24
CA GLY A 384 -27.68 11.70 19.08
C GLY A 384 -27.44 10.43 19.94
N PHE A 385 -26.63 9.48 19.46
CA PHE A 385 -26.14 8.32 20.23
C PHE A 385 -25.03 8.67 21.23
N GLY A 386 -24.54 9.92 21.26
CA GLY A 386 -23.32 10.27 22.00
C GLY A 386 -22.04 9.70 21.40
N GLY A 387 -22.11 9.16 20.18
CA GLY A 387 -21.00 8.58 19.45
C GLY A 387 -19.98 9.62 18.97
N SER A 388 -18.96 9.17 18.21
CA SER A 388 -17.99 10.01 17.54
C SER A 388 -18.20 9.97 16.02
N LEU A 389 -18.19 11.14 15.40
CA LEU A 389 -18.33 11.29 13.93
C LEU A 389 -17.12 10.77 13.18
N LYS A 390 -15.96 10.69 13.85
CA LYS A 390 -14.72 10.12 13.34
C LYS A 390 -14.00 9.35 14.43
N ALA A 391 -13.78 8.06 14.18
CA ALA A 391 -13.08 7.21 15.12
C ALA A 391 -11.55 7.30 14.95
N GLU A 392 -11.06 7.16 13.71
CA GLU A 392 -9.63 7.13 13.39
C GLU A 392 -9.26 7.79 12.05
N HIS A 393 -10.25 8.16 11.19
CA HIS A 393 -9.96 8.77 9.89
C HIS A 393 -9.67 10.27 9.97
N GLY A 394 -9.83 10.90 11.13
CA GLY A 394 -9.67 12.34 11.33
C GLY A 394 -10.92 13.11 10.91
N THR A 395 -11.06 14.32 11.41
CA THR A 395 -12.19 15.21 11.10
C THR A 395 -12.27 15.58 9.62
N GLY A 396 -11.11 15.88 9.03
CA GLY A 396 -11.02 16.33 7.66
C GLY A 396 -11.88 17.55 7.38
N ARG A 397 -12.23 17.72 6.09
CA ARG A 397 -13.24 18.70 5.64
C ARG A 397 -14.65 18.11 5.69
N MET A 398 -14.74 16.78 5.76
CA MET A 398 -16.00 16.05 5.63
C MET A 398 -16.92 16.27 6.83
N VAL A 399 -16.39 16.24 8.05
CA VAL A 399 -17.19 16.46 9.25
C VAL A 399 -16.82 17.75 10.01
N ALA A 400 -15.92 18.56 9.49
CA ALA A 400 -15.58 19.86 10.08
C ALA A 400 -16.81 20.74 10.40
N PRO A 401 -17.87 20.81 9.54
CA PRO A 401 -19.07 21.57 9.86
C PRO A 401 -19.90 21.01 11.01
N PHE A 402 -19.66 19.77 11.41
CA PHE A 402 -20.45 19.04 12.40
C PHE A 402 -19.72 18.84 13.74
N VAL A 403 -18.50 19.38 13.90
CA VAL A 403 -17.73 19.28 15.16
C VAL A 403 -18.50 19.91 16.34
N GLU A 404 -19.13 21.07 16.12
CA GLU A 404 -19.98 21.70 17.15
C GLU A 404 -21.19 20.83 17.53
N MET A 405 -21.77 20.12 16.57
CA MET A 405 -22.90 19.21 16.78
C MET A 405 -22.50 18.05 17.71
N GLU A 406 -21.32 17.47 17.52
CA GLU A 406 -20.84 16.39 18.39
C GLU A 406 -20.41 16.87 19.78
N TRP A 407 -19.70 17.99 19.86
CA TRP A 407 -19.02 18.45 21.05
C TRP A 407 -19.78 19.51 21.85
N GLY A 408 -20.77 20.16 21.25
CA GLY A 408 -21.44 21.31 21.80
C GLY A 408 -20.61 22.59 21.73
N LYS A 409 -21.26 23.75 21.93
CA LYS A 409 -20.68 25.06 21.75
C LYS A 409 -19.42 25.33 22.57
N LYS A 410 -19.42 24.93 23.85
CA LYS A 410 -18.28 25.19 24.76
C LYS A 410 -17.01 24.49 24.27
N ALA A 411 -17.08 23.17 23.96
CA ALA A 411 -15.94 22.41 23.50
C ALA A 411 -15.51 22.81 22.08
N TYR A 412 -16.45 23.17 21.21
CA TYR A 412 -16.10 23.69 19.86
C TYR A 412 -15.36 25.03 19.94
N GLU A 413 -15.74 25.93 20.84
CA GLU A 413 -14.99 27.17 21.05
C GLU A 413 -13.56 26.92 21.53
N LEU A 414 -13.32 25.89 22.35
CA LEU A 414 -11.95 25.51 22.70
C LEU A 414 -11.16 25.06 21.47
N ASN A 415 -11.76 24.25 20.57
CA ASN A 415 -11.12 23.86 19.31
C ASN A 415 -10.75 25.10 18.47
N ARG A 416 -11.64 26.08 18.35
CA ARG A 416 -11.38 27.36 17.63
C ARG A 416 -10.22 28.13 18.26
N ARG A 417 -10.16 28.19 19.60
CA ARG A 417 -9.07 28.87 20.32
C ARG A 417 -7.74 28.14 20.18
N ILE A 418 -7.71 26.81 20.22
CA ILE A 418 -6.50 26.02 19.93
C ILE A 418 -5.98 26.37 18.55
N LYS A 419 -6.84 26.34 17.52
CA LYS A 419 -6.45 26.76 16.16
C LYS A 419 -5.88 28.17 16.13
N ALA A 420 -6.52 29.12 16.79
CA ALA A 420 -6.09 30.54 16.82
C ALA A 420 -4.75 30.74 17.54
N ILE A 421 -4.41 29.93 18.55
CA ILE A 421 -3.12 29.98 19.26
C ILE A 421 -1.97 29.57 18.32
N PHE A 422 -2.16 28.54 17.51
CA PHE A 422 -1.10 28.01 16.63
C PHE A 422 -1.11 28.64 15.23
N ASP A 423 -2.28 28.98 14.71
CA ASP A 423 -2.48 29.50 13.35
C ASP A 423 -3.63 30.51 13.29
N PRO A 424 -3.41 31.76 13.79
CA PRO A 424 -4.44 32.80 13.87
C PRO A 424 -4.99 33.23 12.50
N GLU A 425 -4.19 33.08 11.45
CA GLU A 425 -4.58 33.45 10.07
C GLU A 425 -5.22 32.30 9.30
N ARG A 426 -5.29 31.09 9.89
CA ARG A 426 -5.86 29.87 9.29
C ARG A 426 -5.25 29.50 7.94
N ILE A 427 -3.92 29.60 7.83
CA ILE A 427 -3.17 29.28 6.61
C ILE A 427 -2.88 27.77 6.53
N LEU A 428 -2.65 27.11 7.68
CA LEU A 428 -2.31 25.70 7.74
C LEU A 428 -3.56 24.84 7.54
N ASN A 429 -3.59 24.12 6.44
CA ASN A 429 -4.64 23.17 6.06
C ASN A 429 -6.07 23.73 6.29
N PRO A 430 -6.47 24.78 5.56
CA PRO A 430 -7.71 25.50 5.81
C PRO A 430 -8.94 24.60 5.64
N ASP A 431 -9.99 24.92 6.40
CA ASP A 431 -11.27 24.19 6.44
C ASP A 431 -11.19 22.73 6.94
N VAL A 432 -10.05 22.31 7.47
CA VAL A 432 -9.87 21.00 8.13
C VAL A 432 -10.00 21.22 9.65
N ILE A 433 -10.76 20.40 10.32
CA ILE A 433 -11.16 20.45 11.73
C ILE A 433 -12.03 21.69 12.03
N ILE A 434 -11.61 22.86 11.67
CA ILE A 434 -12.33 24.13 11.90
C ILE A 434 -12.69 24.76 10.55
N THR A 435 -13.98 25.04 10.36
CA THR A 435 -14.48 25.73 9.17
C THR A 435 -15.59 26.72 9.54
N ASP A 436 -15.72 27.79 8.77
CA ASP A 436 -16.88 28.68 8.80
C ASP A 436 -17.83 28.38 7.60
N ASP A 437 -17.47 27.46 6.72
CA ASP A 437 -18.26 27.05 5.57
C ASP A 437 -19.10 25.80 5.88
N PRO A 438 -20.41 25.91 6.09
CA PRO A 438 -21.27 24.78 6.45
C PRO A 438 -21.39 23.74 5.32
N ASP A 439 -20.99 24.09 4.11
CA ASP A 439 -21.12 23.24 2.91
C ASP A 439 -19.77 22.76 2.38
N VAL A 440 -18.67 22.95 3.13
CA VAL A 440 -17.32 22.59 2.68
C VAL A 440 -17.20 21.12 2.27
N TYR A 441 -17.91 20.22 2.94
CA TYR A 441 -17.92 18.77 2.69
C TYR A 441 -18.58 18.36 1.35
N LYS A 442 -19.32 19.29 0.72
CA LYS A 442 -19.95 19.09 -0.61
C LYS A 442 -19.18 19.77 -1.73
N LYS A 443 -18.09 20.52 -1.41
CA LYS A 443 -17.32 21.31 -2.38
C LYS A 443 -16.05 20.61 -2.80
N ASN A 444 -15.67 20.80 -4.07
CA ASN A 444 -14.45 20.25 -4.64
C ASN A 444 -14.34 18.72 -4.48
N LEU A 445 -15.45 18.03 -4.61
CA LEU A 445 -15.51 16.57 -4.58
C LEU A 445 -14.75 15.99 -5.78
N LYS A 446 -14.00 14.91 -5.55
CA LYS A 446 -13.20 14.27 -6.58
C LYS A 446 -14.06 13.35 -7.45
N ALA A 447 -14.62 13.91 -8.53
CA ALA A 447 -15.28 13.14 -9.57
C ALA A 447 -14.24 12.25 -10.29
N GLN A 448 -14.56 10.99 -10.49
CA GLN A 448 -13.69 10.05 -11.19
C GLN A 448 -13.86 10.17 -12.71
N CYS A 449 -12.76 10.37 -13.41
CA CYS A 449 -12.74 10.30 -14.87
C CYS A 449 -12.50 8.86 -15.32
N VAL A 450 -13.36 8.38 -16.21
CA VAL A 450 -13.16 7.10 -16.91
C VAL A 450 -12.02 7.28 -17.92
N ILE A 451 -11.01 6.44 -17.79
CA ILE A 451 -9.87 6.38 -18.70
C ILE A 451 -9.98 5.12 -19.56
N ASP A 452 -9.18 4.13 -19.31
CA ASP A 452 -9.31 2.79 -19.91
C ASP A 452 -9.99 1.86 -18.89
N ASP A 453 -10.78 0.92 -19.35
CA ASP A 453 -11.56 -0.01 -18.52
C ASP A 453 -10.68 -0.79 -17.53
N ALA A 454 -9.48 -1.20 -17.97
CA ALA A 454 -8.55 -1.96 -17.15
C ALA A 454 -7.97 -1.15 -15.97
N PHE A 455 -7.99 0.17 -16.05
CA PHE A 455 -7.36 1.07 -15.05
C PHE A 455 -8.37 1.93 -14.30
N THR A 456 -9.58 2.09 -14.83
CA THR A 456 -10.66 2.91 -14.24
C THR A 456 -11.05 2.42 -12.85
N ILE A 457 -10.94 1.11 -12.57
CA ILE A 457 -11.24 0.53 -11.27
C ILE A 457 -10.20 0.84 -10.18
N CYS A 458 -9.04 1.41 -10.51
CA CYS A 458 -8.01 1.78 -9.53
C CYS A 458 -8.59 2.71 -8.45
N MET A 459 -8.37 2.39 -7.19
CA MET A 459 -8.78 3.21 -6.03
C MET A 459 -7.65 4.03 -5.42
N GLU A 460 -6.47 4.03 -6.05
CA GLU A 460 -5.30 4.81 -5.64
C GLU A 460 -4.73 4.47 -4.25
N CYS A 461 -4.88 3.23 -3.78
CA CYS A 461 -4.45 2.77 -2.45
C CYS A 461 -2.92 2.74 -2.23
N GLY A 462 -2.09 2.73 -3.29
CA GLY A 462 -0.63 2.82 -3.19
C GLY A 462 0.14 1.51 -3.01
N PHE A 463 -0.50 0.34 -2.81
CA PHE A 463 0.21 -0.93 -2.61
C PHE A 463 1.19 -1.29 -3.74
N CYS A 464 0.92 -0.86 -4.96
CA CYS A 464 1.77 -1.10 -6.13
C CYS A 464 3.08 -0.27 -6.15
N GLU A 465 3.25 0.71 -5.25
CA GLU A 465 4.38 1.64 -5.32
C GLU A 465 5.67 1.08 -4.71
N LYS A 466 5.59 0.30 -3.63
CA LYS A 466 6.75 -0.16 -2.82
C LYS A 466 7.83 -0.84 -3.66
N HIS A 467 7.46 -1.67 -4.63
CA HIS A 467 8.39 -2.45 -5.45
C HIS A 467 8.56 -1.93 -6.88
N CYS A 468 8.01 -0.76 -7.21
CA CYS A 468 8.16 -0.20 -8.54
C CYS A 468 9.61 0.27 -8.77
N PRO A 469 10.32 -0.22 -9.83
CA PRO A 469 11.68 0.20 -10.12
C PRO A 469 11.84 1.70 -10.40
N SER A 470 10.80 2.38 -10.90
CA SER A 470 10.81 3.83 -11.16
C SER A 470 10.45 4.66 -9.92
N ARG A 471 10.12 4.03 -8.78
CA ARG A 471 9.93 4.75 -7.51
C ARG A 471 11.18 5.57 -7.16
N ASN A 472 11.02 6.79 -6.76
CA ASN A 472 12.08 7.75 -6.45
C ASN A 472 12.92 8.24 -7.67
N LEU A 473 12.57 7.82 -8.89
CA LEU A 473 13.19 8.32 -10.12
C LEU A 473 12.20 9.17 -10.93
N THR A 474 11.01 8.64 -11.15
CA THR A 474 9.92 9.25 -11.92
C THR A 474 8.57 8.88 -11.32
N LEU A 475 7.57 8.49 -12.14
CA LEU A 475 6.23 8.14 -11.67
C LEU A 475 6.13 6.67 -11.23
N THR A 476 5.38 6.45 -10.15
CA THR A 476 4.93 5.14 -9.69
C THR A 476 3.69 4.66 -10.48
N PRO A 477 3.27 3.40 -10.36
CA PRO A 477 2.07 2.90 -11.03
C PRO A 477 0.81 3.69 -10.69
N ARG A 478 0.59 4.01 -9.41
CA ARG A 478 -0.56 4.83 -8.97
C ARG A 478 -0.52 6.23 -9.57
N GLN A 479 0.64 6.88 -9.54
CA GLN A 479 0.82 8.22 -10.08
C GLN A 479 0.57 8.26 -11.59
N ARG A 480 0.94 7.20 -12.33
CA ARG A 480 0.62 7.09 -13.77
C ARG A 480 -0.88 7.14 -14.02
N ILE A 481 -1.67 6.37 -13.27
CA ILE A 481 -3.13 6.35 -13.39
C ILE A 481 -3.73 7.70 -12.99
N ALA A 482 -3.28 8.27 -11.87
CA ALA A 482 -3.77 9.56 -11.37
C ALA A 482 -3.56 10.70 -12.38
N LEU A 483 -2.38 10.75 -13.03
CA LEU A 483 -2.09 11.75 -14.08
C LEU A 483 -2.92 11.56 -15.35
N LEU A 484 -3.20 10.32 -15.75
CA LEU A 484 -4.09 10.06 -16.89
C LEU A 484 -5.52 10.54 -16.58
N ARG A 485 -6.00 10.30 -15.36
CA ARG A 485 -7.31 10.81 -14.91
C ARG A 485 -7.35 12.33 -14.90
N GLU A 486 -6.30 12.96 -14.38
CA GLU A 486 -6.22 14.43 -14.35
C GLU A 486 -6.16 15.01 -15.77
N THR A 487 -5.37 14.41 -16.66
CA THR A 487 -5.34 14.81 -18.08
C THR A 487 -6.74 14.72 -18.70
N LYS A 488 -7.45 13.62 -18.44
CA LYS A 488 -8.82 13.43 -18.96
C LYS A 488 -9.81 14.41 -18.35
N ARG A 489 -9.68 14.73 -17.06
CA ARG A 489 -10.51 15.73 -16.39
C ARG A 489 -10.34 17.12 -17.06
N LEU A 490 -9.10 17.52 -17.28
CA LEU A 490 -8.78 18.79 -17.94
C LEU A 490 -9.33 18.88 -19.38
N GLU A 491 -9.26 17.77 -20.11
CA GLU A 491 -9.87 17.68 -21.46
C GLU A 491 -11.39 17.87 -21.41
N ASN A 492 -12.05 17.20 -20.46
CA ASN A 492 -13.51 17.30 -20.28
C ASN A 492 -13.93 18.73 -19.89
N GLU A 493 -13.08 19.46 -19.17
CA GLU A 493 -13.30 20.87 -18.80
C GLU A 493 -12.88 21.86 -19.90
N GLY A 494 -12.34 21.39 -21.02
CA GLY A 494 -11.88 22.25 -22.13
C GLY A 494 -10.52 22.91 -21.91
N ASN A 495 -9.78 22.54 -20.86
CA ASN A 495 -8.41 23.03 -20.58
C ASN A 495 -7.36 22.22 -21.35
N PHE A 496 -7.43 22.31 -22.68
CA PHE A 496 -6.55 21.53 -23.57
C PHE A 496 -5.06 21.94 -23.47
N THR A 497 -4.77 23.17 -23.08
CA THR A 497 -3.39 23.66 -22.94
C THR A 497 -2.67 22.87 -21.84
N LEU A 498 -3.23 22.84 -20.64
CA LEU A 498 -2.64 22.11 -19.52
C LEU A 498 -2.68 20.60 -19.73
N ALA A 499 -3.75 20.07 -20.32
CA ALA A 499 -3.85 18.67 -20.69
C ALA A 499 -2.72 18.24 -21.65
N SER A 500 -2.42 19.07 -22.66
CA SER A 500 -1.31 18.83 -23.61
C SER A 500 0.05 18.87 -22.92
N GLU A 501 0.26 19.80 -22.01
CA GLU A 501 1.50 19.89 -21.23
C GLU A 501 1.70 18.64 -20.37
N LEU A 502 0.66 18.16 -19.66
CA LEU A 502 0.71 16.93 -18.89
C LEU A 502 0.99 15.70 -19.76
N ARG A 503 0.35 15.59 -20.93
CA ARG A 503 0.62 14.50 -21.90
C ARG A 503 2.08 14.46 -22.33
N LYS A 504 2.65 15.62 -22.69
CA LYS A 504 4.04 15.73 -23.10
C LYS A 504 5.01 15.31 -21.98
N GLY A 505 4.75 15.71 -20.74
CA GLY A 505 5.54 15.24 -19.60
C GLY A 505 5.36 13.74 -19.34
N TYR A 506 4.15 13.23 -19.56
CA TYR A 506 3.82 11.83 -19.34
C TYR A 506 4.58 10.87 -20.28
N GLU A 507 4.94 11.28 -21.48
CA GLU A 507 5.75 10.47 -22.42
C GLU A 507 7.03 9.99 -21.74
N TYR A 508 7.79 10.88 -21.14
CA TYR A 508 9.02 10.51 -20.43
C TYR A 508 8.72 9.91 -19.05
N PHE A 509 8.04 10.66 -18.18
CA PHE A 509 7.89 10.29 -16.77
C PHE A 509 6.97 9.08 -16.55
N GLY A 510 5.98 8.89 -17.41
CA GLY A 510 4.99 7.83 -17.31
C GLY A 510 5.30 6.61 -18.17
N VAL A 511 5.72 6.84 -19.43
CA VAL A 511 5.87 5.80 -20.45
C VAL A 511 7.31 5.30 -20.52
N ASP A 512 8.29 6.17 -20.87
CA ASP A 512 9.67 5.75 -21.14
C ASP A 512 10.35 5.15 -19.90
N THR A 513 10.10 5.70 -18.71
CA THR A 513 10.69 5.24 -17.46
C THR A 513 9.97 4.07 -16.82
N CYS A 514 8.89 3.56 -17.41
CA CYS A 514 8.27 2.31 -16.99
C CYS A 514 9.11 1.12 -17.46
N ALA A 515 9.57 0.29 -16.52
CA ALA A 515 10.33 -0.93 -16.85
C ALA A 515 9.47 -2.04 -17.48
N ALA A 516 8.16 -1.86 -17.61
CA ALA A 516 7.18 -2.86 -18.10
C ALA A 516 7.32 -4.25 -17.45
N CYS A 517 7.75 -4.29 -16.20
CA CYS A 517 8.05 -5.53 -15.46
C CYS A 517 6.83 -6.21 -14.82
N SER A 518 5.64 -5.60 -14.88
CA SER A 518 4.37 -6.07 -14.29
C SER A 518 4.42 -6.37 -12.78
N MET A 519 5.46 -5.99 -12.04
CA MET A 519 5.51 -6.18 -10.58
C MET A 519 4.35 -5.48 -9.86
N CYS A 520 3.85 -4.39 -10.43
CA CYS A 520 2.68 -3.67 -9.91
C CYS A 520 1.40 -4.54 -9.89
N LYS A 521 1.23 -5.45 -10.87
CA LYS A 521 0.09 -6.38 -10.93
C LYS A 521 0.08 -7.32 -9.73
N GLY A 522 1.23 -7.92 -9.39
CA GLY A 522 1.33 -8.88 -8.28
C GLY A 522 1.09 -8.27 -6.89
N LEU A 523 1.23 -6.95 -6.76
CA LEU A 523 1.00 -6.22 -5.51
C LEU A 523 -0.38 -5.53 -5.46
N CYS A 524 -1.03 -5.42 -6.62
CA CYS A 524 -2.33 -4.78 -6.70
C CYS A 524 -3.44 -5.74 -6.28
N PRO A 525 -4.25 -5.42 -5.26
CA PRO A 525 -5.39 -6.26 -4.87
C PRO A 525 -6.40 -6.50 -6.01
N LEU A 526 -6.40 -5.59 -7.00
CA LEU A 526 -7.27 -5.66 -8.20
C LEU A 526 -6.52 -6.19 -9.42
N SER A 527 -5.30 -6.70 -9.26
CA SER A 527 -4.46 -7.23 -10.35
C SER A 527 -4.25 -6.26 -11.53
N ILE A 528 -4.27 -4.94 -11.27
CA ILE A 528 -4.08 -3.91 -12.30
C ILE A 528 -2.61 -3.90 -12.74
N ASP A 529 -2.39 -4.13 -14.03
CA ASP A 529 -1.07 -4.10 -14.64
C ASP A 529 -0.82 -2.78 -15.38
N THR A 530 -0.25 -1.80 -14.67
CA THR A 530 0.06 -0.48 -15.28
C THR A 530 1.18 -0.53 -16.33
N ALA A 531 1.93 -1.64 -16.43
CA ALA A 531 2.87 -1.83 -17.52
C ALA A 531 2.16 -1.82 -18.89
N GLN A 532 0.90 -2.30 -18.94
CA GLN A 532 0.11 -2.29 -20.17
C GLN A 532 -0.18 -0.87 -20.69
N ILE A 533 -0.29 0.13 -19.79
CA ILE A 533 -0.41 1.55 -20.20
C ILE A 533 0.82 1.97 -21.02
N ALA A 534 2.01 1.71 -20.46
CA ALA A 534 3.25 2.10 -21.13
C ALA A 534 3.46 1.32 -22.43
N LEU A 535 3.17 0.03 -22.44
CA LEU A 535 3.32 -0.82 -23.63
C LEU A 535 2.33 -0.41 -24.74
N SER A 536 1.05 -0.16 -24.42
CA SER A 536 0.07 0.28 -25.41
C SER A 536 0.48 1.62 -26.04
N MET A 537 0.94 2.58 -25.23
CA MET A 537 1.39 3.88 -25.73
C MET A 537 2.65 3.76 -26.61
N ARG A 538 3.63 2.92 -26.22
CA ARG A 538 4.82 2.65 -27.04
C ARG A 538 4.52 1.99 -28.38
N ARG A 539 3.45 1.20 -28.46
CA ARG A 539 3.00 0.54 -29.70
C ARG A 539 2.34 1.49 -30.70
N ILE A 540 1.73 2.58 -30.22
CA ILE A 540 1.06 3.56 -31.10
C ILE A 540 2.06 4.24 -32.03
N ASP A 541 3.24 4.61 -31.52
CA ASP A 541 4.31 5.25 -32.30
C ASP A 541 5.68 4.68 -31.87
N PRO A 542 6.02 3.45 -32.30
CA PRO A 542 7.28 2.82 -31.94
C PRO A 542 8.45 3.49 -32.65
N PRO A 543 9.57 3.78 -31.96
CA PRO A 543 10.72 4.45 -32.55
C PRO A 543 11.41 3.58 -33.60
N ALA A 544 11.66 4.13 -34.79
CA ALA A 544 12.41 3.51 -35.88
C ALA A 544 12.01 2.06 -36.23
N PRO A 545 10.76 1.77 -36.65
CA PRO A 545 10.27 0.40 -36.89
C PRO A 545 11.07 -0.35 -37.96
N GLU A 546 11.53 0.35 -39.01
CA GLU A 546 12.37 -0.24 -40.07
C GLU A 546 13.75 -0.70 -39.53
N LEU A 547 14.28 -0.02 -38.50
CA LEU A 547 15.53 -0.44 -37.87
C LEU A 547 15.30 -1.70 -37.02
N ALA A 548 14.19 -1.78 -36.28
CA ALA A 548 13.85 -2.97 -35.51
C ALA A 548 13.74 -4.21 -36.40
N LYS A 549 13.11 -4.09 -37.57
CA LYS A 549 13.02 -5.14 -38.57
C LYS A 549 14.39 -5.56 -39.07
N LYS A 550 15.24 -4.60 -39.47
CA LYS A 550 16.62 -4.89 -39.91
C LYS A 550 17.46 -5.56 -38.83
N ILE A 551 17.30 -5.17 -37.57
CA ILE A 551 17.98 -5.79 -36.43
C ILE A 551 17.55 -7.24 -36.29
N TYR A 552 16.25 -7.54 -36.36
CA TYR A 552 15.77 -8.91 -36.27
C TYR A 552 16.18 -9.78 -37.49
N ASP A 553 16.07 -9.26 -38.68
CA ASP A 553 16.49 -9.95 -39.91
C ASP A 553 17.99 -10.32 -39.89
N ASN A 554 18.81 -9.56 -39.15
CA ASN A 554 20.24 -9.77 -38.99
C ASN A 554 20.64 -10.04 -37.52
N PHE A 555 19.80 -10.75 -36.75
CA PHE A 555 19.91 -10.83 -35.29
C PHE A 555 21.26 -11.39 -34.81
N SER A 556 21.75 -12.47 -35.43
CA SER A 556 23.08 -13.04 -35.14
C SER A 556 24.21 -12.01 -35.33
N THR A 557 24.18 -11.27 -36.43
CA THR A 557 25.18 -10.23 -36.75
C THR A 557 25.09 -9.11 -35.70
N THR A 558 23.89 -8.67 -35.37
CA THR A 558 23.67 -7.64 -34.33
C THR A 558 24.26 -8.06 -33.00
N LEU A 559 24.04 -9.31 -32.56
CA LEU A 559 24.64 -9.83 -31.31
C LEU A 559 26.18 -9.92 -31.40
N GLN A 560 26.74 -10.21 -32.57
CA GLN A 560 28.19 -10.21 -32.79
C GLN A 560 28.76 -8.78 -32.67
N MET A 561 28.07 -7.79 -33.23
CA MET A 561 28.46 -6.37 -33.11
C MET A 561 28.39 -5.89 -31.64
N CYS A 562 27.37 -6.26 -30.93
CA CYS A 562 27.28 -5.97 -29.48
C CYS A 562 28.46 -6.59 -28.70
N ARG A 563 28.78 -7.86 -28.96
CA ARG A 563 29.94 -8.52 -28.35
C ARG A 563 31.27 -7.84 -28.70
N ALA A 564 31.43 -7.42 -29.93
CA ALA A 564 32.62 -6.70 -30.41
C ALA A 564 32.75 -5.34 -29.69
N GLY A 565 31.68 -4.57 -29.62
CA GLY A 565 31.63 -3.30 -28.92
C GLY A 565 32.05 -3.43 -27.42
N VAL A 566 31.43 -4.37 -26.69
CA VAL A 566 31.76 -4.66 -25.29
C VAL A 566 33.19 -5.17 -25.13
N SER A 567 33.71 -5.94 -26.10
CA SER A 567 35.10 -6.40 -26.05
C SER A 567 36.08 -5.24 -26.24
N LEU A 568 35.81 -4.30 -27.16
CA LEU A 568 36.61 -3.11 -27.35
C LEU A 568 36.60 -2.19 -26.14
N GLU A 569 35.45 -2.03 -25.51
CA GLU A 569 35.28 -1.31 -24.24
C GLU A 569 36.12 -1.96 -23.12
N GLY A 570 36.05 -3.29 -22.97
CA GLY A 570 36.87 -4.02 -22.00
C GLY A 570 38.38 -3.83 -22.20
N ILE A 571 38.85 -3.79 -23.46
CA ILE A 571 40.24 -3.50 -23.78
C ILE A 571 40.60 -2.04 -23.44
N ALA A 572 39.77 -1.08 -23.81
CA ALA A 572 39.94 0.32 -23.42
C ALA A 572 39.96 0.51 -21.90
N GLY A 573 39.07 -0.18 -21.18
CA GLY A 573 38.99 -0.17 -19.72
C GLY A 573 40.22 -0.73 -19.00
N SER A 574 40.92 -1.66 -19.63
CA SER A 574 42.22 -2.16 -19.13
C SER A 574 43.37 -1.16 -19.31
N ILE A 575 43.23 -0.22 -20.22
CA ILE A 575 44.27 0.82 -20.54
C ILE A 575 44.02 2.08 -19.71
N ILE A 576 42.79 2.61 -19.66
CA ILE A 576 42.45 3.91 -19.07
C ILE A 576 41.48 3.83 -17.88
N THR A 577 41.19 2.72 -17.34
CA THR A 577 40.22 2.42 -16.28
C THR A 577 38.75 2.60 -16.68
N GLN A 578 37.90 1.71 -16.21
CA GLN A 578 36.44 1.74 -16.43
C GLN A 578 35.79 3.05 -15.93
N LYS A 579 36.32 3.61 -14.83
CA LYS A 579 35.86 4.87 -14.27
C LYS A 579 36.09 6.07 -15.20
N ALA A 580 37.21 6.06 -15.91
CA ALA A 580 37.56 7.11 -16.88
C ALA A 580 36.70 7.01 -18.14
N ILE A 581 36.48 5.79 -18.67
CA ILE A 581 35.59 5.54 -19.83
C ILE A 581 34.17 5.99 -19.50
N SER A 582 33.65 5.62 -18.33
CA SER A 582 32.30 6.00 -17.89
C SER A 582 32.13 7.53 -17.89
N LYS A 583 33.11 8.28 -17.32
CA LYS A 583 33.06 9.75 -17.31
C LYS A 583 33.18 10.37 -18.70
N ILE A 584 34.05 9.84 -19.58
CA ILE A 584 34.23 10.34 -20.95
C ILE A 584 32.96 10.12 -21.76
N THR A 585 32.37 8.91 -21.69
CA THR A 585 31.14 8.59 -22.43
C THR A 585 29.92 9.31 -21.88
N GLU A 586 29.87 9.57 -20.56
CA GLU A 586 28.86 10.40 -19.92
C GLU A 586 28.89 11.84 -20.44
N GLY A 587 30.10 12.43 -20.47
CA GLY A 587 30.30 13.79 -21.03
C GLY A 587 29.96 13.88 -22.51
N LEU A 588 30.39 12.90 -23.33
CA LEU A 588 30.06 12.84 -24.75
C LEU A 588 28.55 12.64 -24.98
N HIS A 589 27.89 11.80 -24.19
CA HIS A 589 26.45 11.62 -24.25
C HIS A 589 25.70 12.90 -23.89
N GLY A 590 26.13 13.60 -22.85
CA GLY A 590 25.55 14.88 -22.44
C GLY A 590 25.64 15.98 -23.52
N VAL A 591 26.71 15.95 -24.36
CA VAL A 591 26.88 16.93 -25.47
C VAL A 591 26.14 16.49 -26.74
N THR A 592 26.17 15.21 -27.05
CA THR A 592 25.67 14.72 -28.37
C THR A 592 24.24 14.18 -28.31
N GLY A 593 23.77 13.74 -27.13
CA GLY A 593 22.49 13.07 -26.95
C GLY A 593 22.40 11.67 -27.59
N VAL A 594 23.35 11.29 -28.45
CA VAL A 594 23.33 10.04 -29.25
C VAL A 594 24.49 9.10 -28.97
N THR A 595 25.60 9.60 -28.39
CA THR A 595 26.74 8.74 -28.05
C THR A 595 26.35 7.78 -26.93
N PRO A 596 26.57 6.45 -27.07
CA PRO A 596 26.24 5.50 -26.02
C PRO A 596 26.99 5.81 -24.72
N TYR A 597 26.28 5.87 -23.63
CA TYR A 597 26.86 5.91 -22.29
C TYR A 597 27.31 4.51 -21.86
N VAL A 598 28.54 4.38 -21.38
CA VAL A 598 29.12 3.12 -20.92
C VAL A 598 29.27 3.17 -19.38
N PRO A 599 28.39 2.49 -18.61
CA PRO A 599 28.48 2.46 -17.16
C PRO A 599 29.68 1.65 -16.66
N LYS A 600 30.15 1.94 -15.44
CA LYS A 600 31.26 1.21 -14.80
C LYS A 600 30.99 -0.29 -14.61
N THR A 601 29.74 -0.68 -14.67
CA THR A 601 29.24 -2.05 -14.47
C THR A 601 28.97 -2.79 -15.76
N THR A 602 29.48 -2.30 -16.91
CA THR A 602 29.33 -2.97 -18.21
C THR A 602 29.83 -4.41 -18.12
N PRO A 603 29.01 -5.42 -18.47
CA PRO A 603 29.38 -6.83 -18.40
C PRO A 603 30.43 -7.18 -19.45
N LYS A 604 31.17 -8.26 -19.26
CA LYS A 604 32.12 -8.77 -20.27
C LYS A 604 31.38 -9.43 -21.43
N ALA A 605 31.96 -9.39 -22.62
CA ALA A 605 31.44 -10.11 -23.78
C ALA A 605 31.52 -11.63 -23.61
N ASN A 606 30.42 -12.31 -23.88
CA ASN A 606 30.38 -13.77 -23.85
C ASN A 606 30.79 -14.32 -25.23
N ARG A 607 31.86 -15.10 -25.27
CA ARG A 607 32.41 -15.76 -26.45
C ARG A 607 32.22 -17.30 -26.40
N TYR A 608 31.46 -17.80 -25.43
CA TYR A 608 31.23 -19.23 -25.29
C TYR A 608 30.44 -19.77 -26.50
N LYS A 609 30.90 -20.87 -27.05
CA LYS A 609 30.22 -21.53 -28.17
C LYS A 609 29.36 -22.67 -27.68
N LEU A 610 28.08 -22.57 -27.90
CA LEU A 610 27.09 -23.60 -27.58
C LEU A 610 27.30 -24.81 -28.53
N LYS A 611 27.39 -26.00 -27.95
CA LYS A 611 27.52 -27.23 -28.72
C LYS A 611 26.64 -28.32 -28.06
N ASN A 612 25.83 -28.99 -28.87
CA ASN A 612 25.09 -30.17 -28.39
C ASN A 612 26.08 -31.24 -27.92
N ARG A 613 25.93 -31.67 -26.68
CA ARG A 613 26.73 -32.72 -26.05
C ARG A 613 25.83 -33.90 -25.72
N ILE A 614 25.25 -34.51 -26.73
CA ILE A 614 24.45 -35.72 -26.58
C ILE A 614 25.43 -36.87 -26.45
N LYS A 615 25.49 -37.52 -25.29
CA LYS A 615 26.19 -38.76 -25.10
C LYS A 615 25.26 -39.94 -25.47
N PRO A 616 25.74 -41.04 -26.02
CA PRO A 616 24.91 -42.20 -26.35
C PRO A 616 24.54 -42.99 -25.09
N THR A 617 23.93 -42.32 -24.13
CA THR A 617 23.51 -42.90 -22.84
C THR A 617 22.02 -42.62 -22.63
N ASN A 618 21.34 -43.46 -21.82
CA ASN A 618 19.93 -43.26 -21.46
C ASN A 618 19.69 -42.11 -20.47
N PHE A 619 20.41 -41.01 -20.66
CA PHE A 619 20.23 -39.84 -19.82
C PHE A 619 18.92 -39.09 -20.15
N GLU A 620 18.32 -38.48 -19.13
CA GLU A 620 17.25 -37.50 -19.35
C GLU A 620 17.74 -36.35 -20.22
N LYS A 621 16.83 -35.76 -20.98
CA LYS A 621 17.17 -34.70 -21.93
C LYS A 621 16.38 -33.43 -21.61
N VAL A 622 17.04 -32.31 -21.72
CA VAL A 622 16.42 -30.97 -21.58
C VAL A 622 16.77 -30.13 -22.80
N VAL A 623 15.80 -29.37 -23.27
CA VAL A 623 16.03 -28.31 -24.26
C VAL A 623 16.41 -27.03 -23.52
N TYR A 624 17.63 -26.54 -23.76
CA TYR A 624 18.11 -25.33 -23.12
C TYR A 624 18.14 -24.18 -24.14
N PHE A 625 17.22 -23.21 -23.95
CA PHE A 625 17.25 -21.95 -24.67
C PHE A 625 18.02 -20.90 -23.86
N SER A 626 19.30 -20.75 -24.19
CA SER A 626 20.10 -19.63 -23.70
C SER A 626 19.69 -18.35 -24.40
N THR A 627 19.26 -17.36 -23.61
CA THR A 627 18.70 -16.09 -24.12
C THR A 627 19.74 -15.21 -24.79
N CYS A 628 19.29 -14.27 -25.62
CA CYS A 628 20.18 -13.34 -26.35
C CYS A 628 21.08 -12.52 -25.40
N ALA A 629 20.57 -12.08 -24.26
CA ALA A 629 21.34 -11.38 -23.25
C ALA A 629 22.51 -12.25 -22.72
N ASN A 630 22.22 -13.48 -22.29
CA ASN A 630 23.23 -14.39 -21.77
C ASN A 630 24.19 -14.92 -22.86
N ARG A 631 23.76 -14.98 -24.12
CA ARG A 631 24.65 -15.26 -25.25
C ARG A 631 25.57 -14.08 -25.59
N ALA A 632 25.15 -12.85 -25.32
CA ALA A 632 25.97 -11.66 -25.57
C ALA A 632 26.93 -11.35 -24.42
N PHE A 633 26.52 -11.56 -23.18
CA PHE A 633 27.18 -11.08 -21.98
C PHE A 633 27.52 -12.21 -21.00
N LYS A 634 28.57 -12.02 -20.21
CA LYS A 634 28.96 -12.86 -19.06
C LYS A 634 29.27 -11.95 -17.85
N PRO A 635 29.48 -12.50 -16.63
CA PRO A 635 29.72 -11.71 -15.43
C PRO A 635 30.77 -10.63 -15.58
N ASN A 636 30.56 -9.51 -14.89
CA ASN A 636 31.44 -8.36 -14.86
C ASN A 636 32.80 -8.68 -14.19
N GLN A 637 33.78 -7.77 -14.30
CA GLN A 637 35.00 -7.83 -13.52
C GLN A 637 34.70 -7.68 -12.03
N GLY A 638 35.30 -8.54 -11.19
CA GLY A 638 35.10 -8.54 -9.73
C GLY A 638 34.17 -9.63 -9.20
N TYR A 639 33.58 -10.46 -10.07
CA TYR A 639 32.96 -11.72 -9.66
C TYR A 639 34.04 -12.82 -9.59
N ASP A 640 33.99 -13.63 -8.54
CA ASP A 640 34.93 -14.74 -8.33
C ASP A 640 34.82 -15.82 -9.40
N ASP A 641 33.60 -16.00 -9.97
CA ASP A 641 33.34 -16.97 -11.05
C ASP A 641 33.25 -16.24 -12.40
N ASP A 642 34.23 -16.43 -13.28
CA ASP A 642 34.28 -15.84 -14.63
C ASP A 642 33.59 -16.69 -15.71
N ARG A 643 32.94 -17.82 -15.31
CA ARG A 643 32.20 -18.67 -16.24
C ARG A 643 30.95 -17.97 -16.75
N SER A 644 30.59 -18.20 -18.00
CA SER A 644 29.29 -17.81 -18.51
C SER A 644 28.19 -18.67 -17.87
N LEU A 645 26.94 -18.17 -17.84
CA LEU A 645 25.80 -18.90 -17.30
C LEU A 645 25.63 -20.28 -18.00
N GLN A 646 25.86 -20.33 -19.29
CA GLN A 646 25.81 -21.58 -20.07
C GLN A 646 26.80 -22.65 -19.54
N GLN A 647 28.03 -22.23 -19.21
CA GLN A 647 29.04 -23.13 -18.65
C GLN A 647 28.62 -23.65 -17.26
N VAL A 648 27.97 -22.82 -16.47
CA VAL A 648 27.43 -23.20 -15.15
C VAL A 648 26.30 -24.21 -15.32
N VAL A 649 25.32 -23.90 -16.19
CA VAL A 649 24.17 -24.79 -16.45
C VAL A 649 24.64 -26.12 -17.02
N GLU A 650 25.55 -26.12 -18.00
CA GLU A 650 26.14 -27.35 -18.54
C GLU A 650 26.87 -28.18 -17.47
N SER A 651 27.57 -27.51 -16.54
CA SER A 651 28.25 -28.19 -15.42
C SER A 651 27.25 -28.87 -14.48
N LEU A 652 26.15 -28.18 -14.15
CA LEU A 652 25.08 -28.70 -13.29
C LEU A 652 24.37 -29.89 -13.97
N CYS A 653 23.97 -29.75 -15.23
CA CYS A 653 23.33 -30.83 -15.98
C CYS A 653 24.25 -32.06 -16.12
N ASN A 654 25.57 -31.86 -16.34
CA ASN A 654 26.53 -32.97 -16.36
C ASN A 654 26.59 -33.69 -15.02
N LYS A 655 26.54 -33.02 -13.89
CA LYS A 655 26.52 -33.62 -12.55
C LYS A 655 25.22 -34.39 -12.30
N ALA A 656 24.09 -33.85 -12.79
CA ALA A 656 22.77 -34.45 -12.68
C ALA A 656 22.50 -35.55 -13.73
N HIS A 657 23.47 -35.87 -14.59
CA HIS A 657 23.31 -36.81 -15.71
C HIS A 657 22.20 -36.43 -16.70
N ILE A 658 22.07 -35.14 -17.02
CA ILE A 658 21.10 -34.62 -17.98
C ILE A 658 21.83 -34.17 -19.26
N ASP A 659 21.35 -34.63 -20.41
CA ASP A 659 21.85 -34.19 -21.72
C ASP A 659 21.16 -32.91 -22.19
N ILE A 660 21.95 -31.93 -22.64
CA ILE A 660 21.42 -30.65 -23.12
C ILE A 660 21.28 -30.67 -24.65
N ILE A 661 20.11 -30.27 -25.10
CA ILE A 661 19.78 -29.99 -26.51
C ILE A 661 19.62 -28.50 -26.70
N TYR A 662 20.44 -27.90 -27.57
CA TYR A 662 20.24 -26.53 -28.00
C TYR A 662 19.36 -26.48 -29.26
N PRO A 663 18.37 -25.54 -29.35
CA PRO A 663 17.61 -25.34 -30.59
C PRO A 663 18.54 -25.04 -31.75
N LYS A 664 18.20 -25.55 -32.95
CA LYS A 664 18.98 -25.22 -34.17
C LYS A 664 18.90 -23.72 -34.46
N HIS A 665 20.01 -23.16 -34.94
CA HIS A 665 20.12 -21.72 -35.30
C HIS A 665 19.78 -20.81 -34.12
N ILE A 666 20.09 -21.23 -32.90
CA ILE A 666 19.83 -20.46 -31.67
C ILE A 666 20.39 -19.04 -31.72
N GLU A 667 21.46 -18.83 -32.54
CA GLU A 667 22.07 -17.51 -32.75
C GLU A 667 21.12 -16.48 -33.36
N ASN A 668 20.08 -16.93 -34.09
CA ASN A 668 19.07 -16.08 -34.72
C ASN A 668 17.77 -15.96 -33.89
N LEU A 669 17.64 -16.73 -32.81
CA LEU A 669 16.40 -16.79 -32.02
C LEU A 669 16.37 -15.72 -30.93
N CYS A 670 15.20 -15.12 -30.74
CA CYS A 670 14.85 -14.22 -29.66
C CYS A 670 13.48 -14.60 -29.08
N CYS A 671 13.27 -14.37 -27.80
CA CYS A 671 11.95 -14.60 -27.18
C CYS A 671 10.86 -13.61 -27.65
N GLY A 672 11.25 -12.54 -28.34
CA GLY A 672 10.34 -11.50 -28.81
C GLY A 672 10.24 -10.27 -27.89
N LEU A 673 10.58 -10.40 -26.61
CA LEU A 673 10.41 -9.33 -25.62
C LEU A 673 11.07 -7.99 -26.03
N SER A 674 12.25 -8.03 -26.62
CA SER A 674 12.94 -6.80 -27.11
C SER A 674 12.22 -6.13 -28.28
N PHE A 675 11.26 -6.80 -28.90
CA PHE A 675 10.48 -6.31 -30.04
C PHE A 675 8.99 -6.15 -29.72
N GLU A 676 8.61 -6.19 -28.43
CA GLU A 676 7.20 -6.20 -28.00
C GLU A 676 6.41 -4.97 -28.48
N ASN A 677 7.08 -3.86 -28.80
CA ASN A 677 6.47 -2.65 -29.35
C ASN A 677 6.33 -2.65 -30.90
N TYR A 678 6.77 -3.70 -31.58
CA TYR A 678 6.82 -3.82 -33.05
C TYR A 678 6.08 -5.09 -33.48
N ASP A 679 4.76 -5.02 -33.61
CA ASP A 679 3.88 -6.19 -33.72
C ASP A 679 4.35 -7.25 -34.74
N ASP A 680 4.66 -6.85 -35.99
CA ASP A 680 5.12 -7.77 -37.03
C ASP A 680 6.43 -8.49 -36.67
N VAL A 681 7.38 -7.78 -36.07
CA VAL A 681 8.69 -8.33 -35.69
C VAL A 681 8.55 -9.21 -34.46
N HIS A 682 7.69 -8.79 -33.50
CA HIS A 682 7.39 -9.53 -32.29
C HIS A 682 6.73 -10.87 -32.60
N GLU A 683 5.67 -10.88 -33.39
CA GLU A 683 4.96 -12.12 -33.79
C GLU A 683 5.90 -13.12 -34.48
N ARG A 684 6.74 -12.61 -35.38
CA ARG A 684 7.77 -13.43 -36.06
C ARG A 684 8.76 -14.01 -35.04
N ALA A 685 9.29 -13.21 -34.14
CA ALA A 685 10.26 -13.68 -33.14
C ALA A 685 9.69 -14.75 -32.22
N VAL A 686 8.46 -14.57 -31.77
CA VAL A 686 7.72 -15.56 -30.95
C VAL A 686 7.52 -16.85 -31.74
N LYS A 687 7.05 -16.77 -32.99
CA LYS A 687 6.83 -17.92 -33.86
C LYS A 687 8.11 -18.68 -34.16
N ASP A 688 9.18 -17.99 -34.56
CA ASP A 688 10.47 -18.61 -34.88
C ASP A 688 11.05 -19.34 -33.66
N LEU A 689 10.92 -18.79 -32.48
CA LEU A 689 11.33 -19.45 -31.23
C LEU A 689 10.44 -20.66 -30.92
N HIS A 690 9.11 -20.50 -30.99
CA HIS A 690 8.17 -21.58 -30.75
C HIS A 690 8.46 -22.79 -31.65
N ASP A 691 8.58 -22.59 -32.96
CA ASP A 691 8.84 -23.64 -33.93
C ASP A 691 10.20 -24.34 -33.67
N ALA A 692 11.21 -23.57 -33.25
CA ALA A 692 12.52 -24.11 -32.90
C ALA A 692 12.49 -24.93 -31.61
N LEU A 693 11.75 -24.50 -30.59
CA LEU A 693 11.57 -25.20 -29.33
C LEU A 693 10.74 -26.48 -29.49
N MET A 694 9.64 -26.42 -30.23
CA MET A 694 8.81 -27.60 -30.58
C MET A 694 9.65 -28.68 -31.27
N LYS A 695 10.47 -28.29 -32.23
CA LYS A 695 11.35 -29.22 -32.93
C LYS A 695 12.45 -29.79 -32.03
N ALA A 696 13.06 -28.97 -31.19
CA ALA A 696 14.13 -29.37 -30.29
C ALA A 696 13.60 -30.28 -29.17
N SER A 697 12.40 -30.02 -28.64
CA SER A 697 11.75 -30.82 -27.60
C SER A 697 11.07 -32.08 -28.13
N GLN A 698 11.07 -32.31 -29.42
CA GLN A 698 10.34 -33.41 -30.06
C GLN A 698 8.83 -33.33 -29.74
N ASN A 699 8.23 -32.16 -30.01
CA ASN A 699 6.83 -31.87 -29.74
C ASN A 699 6.46 -31.97 -28.25
N GLY A 700 7.26 -31.34 -27.39
CA GLY A 700 7.02 -31.29 -25.94
C GLY A 700 7.45 -32.54 -25.15
N LYS A 701 8.12 -33.51 -25.81
CA LYS A 701 8.63 -34.71 -25.12
C LYS A 701 9.70 -34.39 -24.08
N TYR A 702 10.53 -33.39 -24.31
CA TYR A 702 11.59 -32.97 -23.40
C TYR A 702 11.24 -31.60 -22.77
N PRO A 703 11.42 -31.43 -21.45
CA PRO A 703 11.20 -30.16 -20.80
C PRO A 703 12.12 -29.08 -21.39
N ILE A 704 11.65 -27.87 -21.37
CA ILE A 704 12.37 -26.69 -21.91
C ILE A 704 12.79 -25.81 -20.73
N VAL A 705 14.03 -25.34 -20.74
CA VAL A 705 14.52 -24.36 -19.77
C VAL A 705 14.97 -23.08 -20.45
N ILE A 706 14.58 -21.94 -19.88
CA ILE A 706 14.98 -20.59 -20.33
C ILE A 706 15.75 -19.92 -19.20
N ASP A 707 16.92 -19.37 -19.50
CA ASP A 707 17.91 -18.91 -18.53
C ASP A 707 17.77 -17.43 -18.11
N HIS A 708 16.65 -16.79 -18.41
CA HIS A 708 16.37 -15.40 -18.03
C HIS A 708 14.89 -15.23 -17.73
N SER A 709 14.56 -14.81 -16.50
CA SER A 709 13.18 -14.75 -16.00
C SER A 709 12.23 -13.88 -16.86
N ALA A 710 12.68 -12.74 -17.37
CA ALA A 710 11.85 -11.91 -18.24
C ALA A 710 11.54 -12.59 -19.58
N CYS A 711 12.53 -13.28 -20.18
CA CYS A 711 12.32 -14.06 -21.40
C CYS A 711 11.48 -15.31 -21.15
N PHE A 712 11.63 -15.95 -19.97
CA PHE A 712 10.80 -17.06 -19.52
C PHE A 712 9.33 -16.62 -19.41
N ASN A 713 9.05 -15.55 -18.66
CA ASN A 713 7.68 -15.05 -18.48
C ASN A 713 7.04 -14.68 -19.82
N HIS A 714 7.81 -14.08 -20.73
CA HIS A 714 7.32 -13.72 -22.05
C HIS A 714 7.00 -14.97 -22.89
N ALA A 715 7.90 -15.96 -22.93
CA ALA A 715 7.69 -17.21 -23.65
C ALA A 715 6.51 -18.02 -23.05
N PHE A 716 6.44 -18.12 -21.73
CA PHE A 716 5.35 -18.81 -21.03
C PHE A 716 3.98 -18.22 -21.38
N LYS A 717 3.88 -16.90 -21.47
CA LYS A 717 2.64 -16.21 -21.86
C LYS A 717 2.23 -16.46 -23.32
N HIS A 718 3.21 -16.52 -24.23
CA HIS A 718 2.96 -16.57 -25.66
C HIS A 718 3.05 -17.98 -26.28
N MET A 719 3.49 -18.98 -25.51
CA MET A 719 3.66 -20.38 -25.91
C MET A 719 3.06 -21.35 -24.87
N PRO A 720 1.75 -21.25 -24.59
CA PRO A 720 1.10 -22.00 -23.49
C PRO A 720 1.03 -23.52 -23.75
N ASP A 721 1.28 -23.94 -24.96
CA ASP A 721 1.32 -25.35 -25.41
C ASP A 721 2.66 -26.05 -25.15
N LEU A 722 3.67 -25.32 -24.62
CA LEU A 722 4.98 -25.85 -24.30
C LEU A 722 5.19 -25.90 -22.77
N GLU A 723 5.77 -26.98 -22.27
CA GLU A 723 6.26 -27.05 -20.89
C GLU A 723 7.59 -26.32 -20.75
N ILE A 724 7.52 -25.05 -20.38
CA ILE A 724 8.68 -24.16 -20.22
C ILE A 724 8.91 -23.95 -18.73
N ASN A 725 10.15 -24.13 -18.27
CA ASN A 725 10.59 -23.88 -16.89
C ASN A 725 11.59 -22.74 -16.86
N ASP A 726 11.58 -21.92 -15.81
CA ASP A 726 12.71 -21.05 -15.53
C ASP A 726 13.90 -21.87 -14.97
N ILE A 727 15.05 -21.20 -14.86
CA ILE A 727 16.26 -21.90 -14.38
C ILE A 727 16.12 -22.40 -12.93
N SER A 728 15.42 -21.68 -12.05
CA SER A 728 15.23 -22.06 -10.65
C SER A 728 14.29 -23.25 -10.53
N GLU A 729 13.17 -23.18 -11.25
CA GLU A 729 12.20 -24.27 -11.32
C GLU A 729 12.82 -25.55 -11.90
N PHE A 730 13.60 -25.39 -12.97
CA PHE A 730 14.34 -26.50 -13.57
C PHE A 730 15.31 -27.16 -12.57
N LEU A 731 16.09 -26.35 -11.84
CA LEU A 731 17.02 -26.85 -10.83
C LEU A 731 16.29 -27.60 -9.70
N CYS A 732 15.16 -27.10 -9.23
CA CYS A 732 14.37 -27.76 -8.19
C CYS A 732 13.72 -29.08 -8.64
N LYS A 733 13.33 -29.19 -9.93
CA LYS A 733 12.60 -30.38 -10.44
C LYS A 733 13.53 -31.46 -10.94
N TYR A 734 14.68 -31.12 -11.52
CA TYR A 734 15.47 -32.05 -12.33
C TYR A 734 16.94 -32.17 -11.91
N VAL A 735 17.47 -31.21 -11.13
CA VAL A 735 18.88 -31.21 -10.70
C VAL A 735 18.99 -31.38 -9.18
#